data_66055c3b1916008d063595db41bc1dce
#
_entry.id   66055c3b1916008d063595db41bc1dce
#
_cell.length_a   1.000
_cell.length_b   1.000
_cell.length_c   1.000
_cell.angle_alpha   90.00
_cell.angle_beta   90.00
_cell.angle_gamma   90.00
#
_symmetry.space_group_name_H-M   'P 1'
#
loop_
_entity.id
_entity.type
_entity.pdbx_description
1 polymer ?
#
loop_
_entity_poly.entity_id
_entity_poly.type
_entity_poly.pdbx_seq_one_letter_code
_entity_poly.pdbx_strand_id
1 'polypeptide(L)'
;MKLTSQLVVLPLTILLLFSVSVGAQLNLQEYKTKYSGNQMVQLNRNEVVKIDVVNNQFAVSVTSDEDYLILNNEGVSLFSEEAIDYSSFETIRNMEAYSYKLTNKNPKKIKATNFKTKTAERDDNIFHDDMKTLSFFYPGLEEGSVKHLSYTVDYSEHRFPHGHRFFSYYPLEKSTFTIDHDTSVHLIRYDFNFDGYEIYFKETHVKNRRIWTWTCTKVPDFRVDAYAPNPIYFFPSTYCQISHYYIKGKRINVLGNLDDLVGWYAENVEKALTEQPSESLIITANSITSGIDNEMDKVKAIYYWVQDHIKYIAFEEGEEGYIPRMPNQICEKRYGDCKDMAVLIYKIMEVAGIKGKIAWIGTNSLPFRYSDFPSSIVDNHMIAVYETEGKTYFLDATSEMQSIDIPAFSIQGKEALIFGGRNEYHIEQVPVPDEQVTVYNNTTRIEIKNRKIIGTGRQTLMGYYNWIFRTRFSYMTDLTDEKKIEKFSNLGNNSYKVTKSTIQMNTNRSEPVVFDYSFDADNYVTAFEDEIFVNLILDKSIYKEKQLKANRKSPFSFDFYSDNYYVTELIIPEGMIVKDLPESLVFSSDKISFKIEYELVDNLVRMKMNTMFKFLYLQPNEFHLWNSFVSIVDKALGSSVVLVKGK
;
A
#
# COMPACT_ATOMS: atom_id res chain seq x y z
N MET A 1 -2.24 -26.28 66.26
CA MET A 1 -3.54 -25.82 65.74
C MET A 1 -3.25 -24.59 64.84
N LYS A 2 -3.14 -24.79 63.56
CA LYS A 2 -2.88 -23.74 62.56
C LYS A 2 -4.22 -23.33 61.97
N LEU A 3 -4.66 -22.11 62.21
CA LEU A 3 -5.76 -21.50 61.44
C LEU A 3 -5.15 -20.70 60.27
N THR A 4 -5.36 -21.18 59.08
CA THR A 4 -5.11 -20.45 57.83
C THR A 4 -6.37 -19.68 57.47
N SER A 5 -6.36 -18.37 57.62
CA SER A 5 -7.40 -17.48 57.09
C SER A 5 -7.11 -17.21 55.63
N GLN A 6 -7.91 -17.82 54.74
CA GLN A 6 -8.00 -17.42 53.33
C GLN A 6 -8.83 -16.15 53.24
N LEU A 7 -8.20 -15.02 52.95
CA LEU A 7 -8.89 -13.82 52.47
C LEU A 7 -9.32 -14.05 51.02
N VAL A 8 -10.60 -14.27 50.84
CA VAL A 8 -11.26 -14.22 49.51
C VAL A 8 -11.40 -12.74 49.17
N VAL A 9 -10.51 -12.24 48.33
CA VAL A 9 -10.67 -10.93 47.68
C VAL A 9 -11.63 -11.14 46.49
N LEU A 10 -12.90 -10.75 46.68
CA LEU A 10 -13.82 -10.61 45.58
C LEU A 10 -13.34 -9.44 44.68
N PRO A 11 -13.10 -9.65 43.38
CA PRO A 11 -12.90 -8.53 42.48
C PRO A 11 -14.23 -7.81 42.29
N LEU A 12 -14.30 -6.56 42.76
CA LEU A 12 -15.41 -5.67 42.47
C LEU A 12 -15.30 -5.28 40.96
N THR A 13 -15.81 -6.17 40.11
CA THR A 13 -15.99 -5.90 38.71
C THR A 13 -17.12 -4.88 38.61
N ILE A 14 -16.79 -3.59 38.42
CA ILE A 14 -17.74 -2.62 37.95
C ILE A 14 -18.00 -2.99 36.50
N LEU A 15 -18.95 -3.90 36.31
CA LEU A 15 -19.62 -4.11 35.04
C LEU A 15 -20.34 -2.81 34.71
N LEU A 16 -19.74 -1.94 33.91
CA LEU A 16 -20.48 -0.90 33.20
C LEU A 16 -21.37 -1.64 32.20
N LEU A 17 -22.49 -2.16 32.74
CA LEU A 17 -23.64 -2.58 31.94
C LEU A 17 -24.16 -1.34 31.24
N PHE A 18 -23.61 -0.99 30.09
CA PHE A 18 -24.35 -0.28 29.07
C PHE A 18 -25.36 -1.26 28.49
N SER A 19 -26.39 -1.60 29.29
CA SER A 19 -27.62 -2.09 28.72
C SER A 19 -28.13 -0.96 27.83
N VAL A 20 -27.90 -1.06 26.51
CA VAL A 20 -28.79 -0.40 25.57
C VAL A 20 -30.17 -0.84 26.00
N SER A 21 -30.98 0.08 26.52
CA SER A 21 -32.39 -0.16 26.73
C SER A 21 -32.97 -0.53 25.36
N VAL A 22 -33.19 -1.84 25.16
CA VAL A 22 -33.92 -2.39 23.99
C VAL A 22 -35.37 -1.91 24.10
N GLY A 23 -35.58 -0.63 23.87
CA GLY A 23 -36.87 0.03 23.93
C GLY A 23 -37.39 0.47 22.55
N ALA A 24 -36.56 0.53 21.55
CA ALA A 24 -36.99 0.71 20.17
C ALA A 24 -36.90 -0.64 19.46
N GLN A 25 -38.02 -1.20 19.08
CA GLN A 25 -38.09 -2.43 18.27
C GLN A 25 -37.43 -2.10 16.93
N LEU A 26 -36.18 -2.56 16.72
CA LEU A 26 -35.45 -2.39 15.47
C LEU A 26 -36.31 -2.96 14.34
N ASN A 27 -36.73 -2.12 13.40
CA ASN A 27 -37.56 -2.51 12.28
C ASN A 27 -36.68 -2.92 11.10
N LEU A 28 -36.56 -4.23 10.83
CA LEU A 28 -35.74 -4.74 9.72
C LEU A 28 -36.03 -4.05 8.38
N GLN A 29 -37.31 -3.75 8.08
CA GLN A 29 -37.70 -3.13 6.83
C GLN A 29 -37.17 -1.67 6.72
N GLU A 30 -37.12 -0.96 7.83
CA GLU A 30 -36.54 0.38 7.90
C GLU A 30 -35.03 0.33 7.62
N TYR A 31 -34.30 -0.63 8.21
CA TYR A 31 -32.88 -0.85 7.95
C TYR A 31 -32.62 -1.25 6.50
N LYS A 32 -33.41 -2.13 5.92
CA LYS A 32 -33.31 -2.48 4.50
C LYS A 32 -33.51 -1.30 3.57
N THR A 33 -34.42 -0.39 3.92
CA THR A 33 -34.66 0.82 3.15
C THR A 33 -33.52 1.82 3.30
N LYS A 34 -33.08 2.06 4.55
CA LYS A 34 -32.00 3.00 4.87
C LYS A 34 -30.65 2.57 4.26
N TYR A 35 -30.37 1.28 4.27
CA TYR A 35 -29.11 0.68 3.80
C TYR A 35 -29.30 -0.21 2.57
N SER A 36 -30.15 0.26 1.64
CA SER A 36 -30.43 -0.46 0.40
C SER A 36 -29.15 -0.82 -0.36
N GLY A 37 -29.03 -2.09 -0.78
CA GLY A 37 -27.87 -2.62 -1.48
C GLY A 37 -26.73 -3.12 -0.58
N ASN A 38 -26.89 -3.04 0.74
CA ASN A 38 -25.95 -3.65 1.69
C ASN A 38 -26.46 -5.00 2.20
N GLN A 39 -25.57 -5.91 2.52
CA GLN A 39 -25.84 -7.25 3.03
C GLN A 39 -25.99 -7.27 4.55
N MET A 40 -25.32 -6.33 5.24
CA MET A 40 -25.39 -6.14 6.68
C MET A 40 -25.19 -4.68 7.06
N VAL A 41 -25.52 -4.35 8.30
CA VAL A 41 -25.17 -3.09 8.96
C VAL A 41 -24.59 -3.41 10.34
N GLN A 42 -23.49 -2.79 10.68
CA GLN A 42 -22.91 -2.82 12.02
C GLN A 42 -23.66 -1.80 12.89
N LEU A 43 -24.37 -2.26 13.92
CA LEU A 43 -25.18 -1.41 14.79
C LEU A 43 -24.30 -0.62 15.76
N ASN A 44 -23.27 -1.27 16.29
CA ASN A 44 -22.27 -0.64 17.13
C ASN A 44 -20.91 -1.32 16.97
N ARG A 45 -19.86 -0.56 17.25
CA ARG A 45 -18.50 -1.03 17.45
C ARG A 45 -17.92 -0.29 18.65
N ASN A 46 -17.71 -1.01 19.75
CA ASN A 46 -17.14 -0.47 20.97
C ASN A 46 -15.80 -1.13 21.24
N GLU A 47 -14.76 -0.34 21.41
CA GLU A 47 -13.44 -0.82 21.82
C GLU A 47 -13.03 -0.12 23.10
N VAL A 48 -12.57 -0.90 24.06
CA VAL A 48 -12.08 -0.40 25.36
C VAL A 48 -10.67 -0.90 25.60
N VAL A 49 -9.71 0.01 25.54
CA VAL A 49 -8.33 -0.22 25.95
C VAL A 49 -8.25 0.01 27.45
N LYS A 50 -7.82 -0.99 28.19
CA LYS A 50 -7.60 -0.90 29.64
C LYS A 50 -6.12 -1.03 29.93
N ILE A 51 -5.55 -0.01 30.60
CA ILE A 51 -4.13 0.03 30.96
C ILE A 51 -4.03 0.10 32.49
N ASP A 52 -3.48 -0.94 33.09
CA ASP A 52 -3.41 -1.13 34.54
C ASP A 52 -1.97 -1.19 35.02
N VAL A 53 -1.74 -0.62 36.21
CA VAL A 53 -0.54 -0.85 37.04
C VAL A 53 -1.00 -1.48 38.35
N VAL A 54 -1.02 -2.82 38.41
CA VAL A 54 -1.52 -3.57 39.56
C VAL A 54 -0.42 -4.47 40.10
N ASN A 55 -0.18 -4.41 41.43
CA ASN A 55 0.86 -5.21 42.10
C ASN A 55 2.26 -5.07 41.45
N ASN A 56 2.58 -3.87 40.98
CA ASN A 56 3.81 -3.54 40.27
C ASN A 56 3.97 -4.29 38.92
N GLN A 57 2.88 -4.81 38.36
CA GLN A 57 2.83 -5.35 37.01
C GLN A 57 2.07 -4.38 36.13
N PHE A 58 2.58 -4.16 34.95
CA PHE A 58 1.95 -3.36 33.89
C PHE A 58 1.19 -4.31 32.98
N ALA A 59 -0.03 -3.96 32.65
CA ALA A 59 -0.87 -4.78 31.79
C ALA A 59 -1.72 -3.91 30.86
N VAL A 60 -1.83 -4.34 29.62
CA VAL A 60 -2.68 -3.72 28.59
C VAL A 60 -3.62 -4.76 28.02
N SER A 61 -4.90 -4.43 27.97
CA SER A 61 -5.91 -5.26 27.32
C SER A 61 -6.87 -4.42 26.49
N VAL A 62 -7.35 -4.97 25.39
CA VAL A 62 -8.37 -4.36 24.52
C VAL A 62 -9.58 -5.26 24.48
N THR A 63 -10.74 -4.72 24.85
CA THR A 63 -12.03 -5.43 24.70
C THR A 63 -12.78 -4.83 23.54
N SER A 64 -13.11 -5.68 22.56
CA SER A 64 -13.99 -5.36 21.43
C SER A 64 -15.39 -5.92 21.70
N ASP A 65 -16.42 -5.15 21.36
CA ASP A 65 -17.83 -5.49 21.49
C ASP A 65 -18.60 -4.94 20.29
N GLU A 66 -19.18 -5.83 19.47
CA GLU A 66 -19.73 -5.50 18.18
C GLU A 66 -21.05 -6.23 17.91
N ASP A 67 -22.03 -5.49 17.33
CA ASP A 67 -23.30 -6.04 16.90
C ASP A 67 -23.54 -5.77 15.41
N TYR A 68 -23.97 -6.79 14.67
CA TYR A 68 -24.23 -6.74 13.23
C TYR A 68 -25.62 -7.24 12.90
N LEU A 69 -26.41 -6.43 12.20
CA LEU A 69 -27.73 -6.82 11.68
C LEU A 69 -27.61 -7.35 10.26
N ILE A 70 -28.03 -8.58 10.02
CA ILE A 70 -28.04 -9.22 8.70
C ILE A 70 -29.29 -8.78 7.93
N LEU A 71 -29.09 -8.17 6.75
CA LEU A 71 -30.17 -7.55 5.98
C LEU A 71 -30.80 -8.46 4.92
N ASN A 72 -30.07 -9.46 4.45
CA ASN A 72 -30.56 -10.37 3.39
C ASN A 72 -29.84 -11.74 3.42
N ASN A 73 -30.27 -12.67 2.55
CA ASN A 73 -29.71 -14.01 2.47
C ASN A 73 -28.26 -14.04 1.97
N GLU A 74 -27.83 -13.07 1.16
CA GLU A 74 -26.43 -12.92 0.77
C GLU A 74 -25.56 -12.62 2.00
N GLY A 75 -26.03 -11.73 2.90
CA GLY A 75 -25.39 -11.46 4.17
C GLY A 75 -25.30 -12.71 5.07
N VAL A 76 -26.31 -13.57 5.07
CA VAL A 76 -26.23 -14.86 5.79
C VAL A 76 -25.05 -15.70 5.27
N SER A 77 -24.91 -15.82 3.96
CA SER A 77 -23.83 -16.62 3.35
C SER A 77 -22.44 -16.02 3.61
N LEU A 78 -22.32 -14.72 3.55
CA LEU A 78 -21.02 -14.02 3.69
C LEU A 78 -20.55 -13.93 5.15
N PHE A 79 -21.45 -13.85 6.13
CA PHE A 79 -21.12 -13.52 7.52
C PHE A 79 -21.45 -14.63 8.53
N SER A 80 -21.78 -15.83 8.07
CA SER A 80 -21.99 -17.00 8.93
C SER A 80 -20.69 -17.55 9.52
N GLU A 81 -19.57 -17.33 8.87
CA GLU A 81 -18.23 -17.64 9.36
C GLU A 81 -17.53 -16.34 9.85
N GLU A 82 -16.72 -16.46 10.89
CA GLU A 82 -15.91 -15.37 11.44
C GLU A 82 -14.50 -15.84 11.68
N ALA A 83 -13.55 -14.93 11.53
CA ALA A 83 -12.13 -15.20 11.76
C ALA A 83 -11.48 -14.02 12.49
N ILE A 84 -10.67 -14.30 13.51
CA ILE A 84 -9.87 -13.32 14.25
C ILE A 84 -8.41 -13.72 14.14
N ASP A 85 -7.62 -12.86 13.53
CA ASP A 85 -6.17 -13.01 13.45
C ASP A 85 -5.51 -12.40 14.69
N TYR A 86 -4.48 -13.05 15.20
CA TYR A 86 -3.69 -12.58 16.35
C TYR A 86 -2.27 -13.13 16.31
N SER A 87 -1.30 -12.35 16.78
CA SER A 87 0.12 -12.70 16.82
C SER A 87 0.57 -13.27 18.17
N SER A 88 1.86 -13.63 18.29
CA SER A 88 2.45 -14.05 19.57
C SER A 88 2.45 -12.95 20.65
N PHE A 89 2.34 -11.68 20.25
CA PHE A 89 2.19 -10.56 21.19
C PHE A 89 0.80 -10.48 21.81
N GLU A 90 -0.14 -11.32 21.39
CA GLU A 90 -1.56 -11.23 21.69
C GLU A 90 -2.12 -12.52 22.28
N THR A 91 -2.99 -12.39 23.28
CA THR A 91 -3.73 -13.53 23.85
C THR A 91 -5.21 -13.21 23.90
N ILE A 92 -6.03 -13.99 23.19
CA ILE A 92 -7.50 -13.83 23.20
C ILE A 92 -8.10 -14.50 24.41
N ARG A 93 -8.99 -13.81 25.10
CA ARG A 93 -9.78 -14.33 26.23
C ARG A 93 -11.19 -13.74 26.27
N ASN A 94 -12.03 -14.28 27.16
CA ASN A 94 -13.39 -13.79 27.44
C ASN A 94 -14.26 -13.67 26.19
N MET A 95 -14.19 -14.65 25.29
CA MET A 95 -14.93 -14.61 24.04
C MET A 95 -16.41 -14.94 24.24
N GLU A 96 -17.27 -14.05 23.73
CA GLU A 96 -18.70 -14.28 23.58
C GLU A 96 -19.10 -14.06 22.10
N ALA A 97 -19.59 -15.10 21.46
CA ALA A 97 -20.09 -15.03 20.09
C ALA A 97 -21.43 -15.76 19.99
N TYR A 98 -22.47 -15.05 19.55
CA TYR A 98 -23.82 -15.63 19.39
C TYR A 98 -24.64 -14.82 18.39
N SER A 99 -25.72 -15.42 17.89
CA SER A 99 -26.75 -14.74 17.11
C SER A 99 -28.10 -14.79 17.80
N TYR A 100 -28.99 -13.83 17.46
CA TYR A 100 -30.38 -13.83 17.91
C TYR A 100 -31.28 -13.10 16.91
N LYS A 101 -32.59 -13.42 16.91
CA LYS A 101 -33.58 -12.71 16.07
C LYS A 101 -34.16 -11.49 16.75
N LEU A 102 -34.26 -10.38 16.05
CA LEU A 102 -34.85 -9.12 16.52
C LEU A 102 -36.35 -9.18 16.80
N THR A 103 -37.07 -10.11 16.15
CA THR A 103 -38.52 -10.17 16.16
C THR A 103 -39.12 -10.70 17.45
N ASN A 104 -38.34 -11.22 18.39
CA ASN A 104 -38.80 -11.81 19.63
C ASN A 104 -38.63 -10.90 20.84
N LYS A 105 -39.66 -10.77 21.67
CA LYS A 105 -39.59 -10.00 22.95
C LYS A 105 -38.49 -10.52 23.89
N ASN A 106 -38.16 -11.83 23.81
CA ASN A 106 -37.05 -12.47 24.51
C ASN A 106 -36.28 -13.32 23.52
N PRO A 107 -35.32 -12.75 22.78
CA PRO A 107 -34.62 -13.48 21.73
C PRO A 107 -33.77 -14.61 22.32
N LYS A 108 -33.88 -15.80 21.78
CA LYS A 108 -33.05 -16.94 22.11
C LYS A 108 -31.66 -16.72 21.49
N LYS A 109 -30.63 -16.65 22.32
CA LYS A 109 -29.23 -16.61 21.87
C LYS A 109 -28.80 -17.97 21.37
N ILE A 110 -28.26 -18.02 20.15
CA ILE A 110 -27.69 -19.23 19.54
C ILE A 110 -26.16 -19.00 19.53
N LYS A 111 -25.44 -19.76 20.34
CA LYS A 111 -23.99 -19.62 20.47
C LYS A 111 -23.25 -20.05 19.22
N ALA A 112 -22.18 -19.36 18.89
CA ALA A 112 -21.24 -19.77 17.85
C ALA A 112 -20.59 -21.13 18.19
N THR A 113 -20.17 -21.84 17.17
CA THR A 113 -19.65 -23.20 17.26
C THR A 113 -18.41 -23.37 16.36
N ASN A 114 -17.79 -24.56 16.43
CA ASN A 114 -16.67 -24.94 15.57
C ASN A 114 -15.44 -24.02 15.69
N PHE A 115 -15.12 -23.58 16.90
CA PHE A 115 -13.93 -22.82 17.16
C PHE A 115 -12.68 -23.63 16.79
N LYS A 116 -11.87 -23.10 15.87
CA LYS A 116 -10.63 -23.71 15.39
C LYS A 116 -9.55 -22.67 15.32
N THR A 117 -8.39 -22.95 15.87
CA THR A 117 -7.18 -22.15 15.69
C THR A 117 -6.29 -22.85 14.68
N LYS A 118 -5.86 -22.12 13.66
CA LYS A 118 -4.85 -22.54 12.68
C LYS A 118 -3.73 -21.51 12.62
N THR A 119 -2.56 -21.89 12.14
CA THR A 119 -1.60 -20.91 11.62
C THR A 119 -2.25 -20.21 10.45
N ALA A 120 -2.13 -18.90 10.35
CA ALA A 120 -2.72 -18.13 9.25
C ALA A 120 -2.15 -18.65 7.92
N GLU A 121 -3.03 -18.98 6.97
CA GLU A 121 -2.64 -19.32 5.61
C GLU A 121 -2.54 -18.02 4.83
N ARG A 122 -1.33 -17.63 4.43
CA ARG A 122 -1.07 -16.46 3.59
C ARG A 122 -0.37 -16.86 2.29
N ASP A 123 -0.21 -15.89 1.40
CA ASP A 123 0.36 -16.09 0.05
C ASP A 123 1.70 -16.85 0.05
N ASP A 124 2.00 -17.52 -1.05
CA ASP A 124 3.17 -18.40 -1.28
C ASP A 124 4.56 -17.81 -0.97
N ASN A 125 4.65 -16.49 -0.71
CA ASN A 125 5.89 -15.78 -0.40
C ASN A 125 6.11 -15.52 1.10
N ILE A 126 5.17 -15.93 1.98
CA ILE A 126 5.29 -15.82 3.44
C ILE A 126 5.56 -17.20 4.01
N PHE A 127 6.81 -17.45 4.42
CA PHE A 127 7.25 -18.79 4.84
C PHE A 127 7.01 -19.06 6.33
N HIS A 128 7.10 -18.07 7.17
CA HIS A 128 6.86 -18.17 8.61
C HIS A 128 6.08 -16.95 9.06
N ASP A 129 4.88 -17.20 9.50
CA ASP A 129 3.99 -16.21 10.06
C ASP A 129 3.68 -16.64 11.50
N ASP A 130 3.96 -15.77 12.45
CA ASP A 130 3.59 -15.93 13.86
C ASP A 130 2.07 -15.75 14.08
N MET A 131 1.37 -15.37 13.03
CA MET A 131 -0.07 -15.15 13.05
C MET A 131 -0.84 -16.46 13.17
N LYS A 132 -1.84 -16.42 14.01
CA LYS A 132 -2.86 -17.47 14.17
C LYS A 132 -4.21 -16.89 13.82
N THR A 133 -5.03 -17.71 13.17
CA THR A 133 -6.43 -17.40 12.88
C THR A 133 -7.34 -18.25 13.74
N LEU A 134 -8.14 -17.61 14.59
CA LEU A 134 -9.23 -18.24 15.30
C LEU A 134 -10.52 -18.11 14.48
N SER A 135 -10.97 -19.18 13.85
CA SER A 135 -12.21 -19.20 13.08
C SER A 135 -13.33 -19.91 13.83
N PHE A 136 -14.58 -19.48 13.59
CA PHE A 136 -15.77 -20.06 14.18
C PHE A 136 -17.01 -19.75 13.32
N PHE A 137 -18.12 -20.44 13.60
CA PHE A 137 -19.33 -20.39 12.80
C PHE A 137 -20.55 -20.00 13.64
N TYR A 138 -21.45 -19.17 13.06
CA TYR A 138 -22.74 -18.77 13.64
C TYR A 138 -23.87 -19.65 13.10
N PRO A 139 -24.26 -20.73 13.81
CA PRO A 139 -25.34 -21.59 13.35
C PRO A 139 -26.68 -20.88 13.44
N GLY A 140 -27.55 -21.13 12.46
CA GLY A 140 -28.91 -20.58 12.45
C GLY A 140 -28.98 -19.07 12.20
N LEU A 141 -27.92 -18.48 11.62
CA LEU A 141 -27.98 -17.13 11.12
C LEU A 141 -28.98 -17.04 9.97
N GLU A 142 -29.84 -16.04 9.99
CA GLU A 142 -30.87 -15.80 8.98
C GLU A 142 -31.11 -14.31 8.79
N GLU A 143 -31.83 -13.94 7.76
CA GLU A 143 -32.23 -12.55 7.54
C GLU A 143 -32.96 -11.97 8.77
N GLY A 144 -32.54 -10.79 9.23
CA GLY A 144 -33.05 -10.15 10.45
C GLY A 144 -32.41 -10.65 11.74
N SER A 145 -31.41 -11.53 11.66
CA SER A 145 -30.60 -11.88 12.83
C SER A 145 -29.62 -10.77 13.19
N VAL A 146 -29.39 -10.57 14.48
CA VAL A 146 -28.24 -9.84 15.00
C VAL A 146 -27.15 -10.86 15.36
N LYS A 147 -25.96 -10.63 14.83
CA LYS A 147 -24.73 -11.32 15.17
C LYS A 147 -23.97 -10.47 16.19
N HIS A 148 -23.65 -11.05 17.34
CA HIS A 148 -22.86 -10.41 18.41
C HIS A 148 -21.50 -11.08 18.54
N LEU A 149 -20.45 -10.25 18.68
CA LEU A 149 -19.10 -10.67 18.95
C LEU A 149 -18.49 -9.78 20.02
N SER A 150 -18.00 -10.40 21.11
CA SER A 150 -17.19 -9.70 22.11
C SER A 150 -16.02 -10.57 22.53
N TYR A 151 -14.83 -9.97 22.64
CA TYR A 151 -13.62 -10.65 23.12
C TYR A 151 -12.63 -9.65 23.71
N THR A 152 -11.69 -10.16 24.49
CA THR A 152 -10.60 -9.37 25.05
C THR A 152 -9.28 -9.90 24.57
N VAL A 153 -8.38 -9.01 24.15
CA VAL A 153 -6.99 -9.30 23.78
C VAL A 153 -6.07 -8.70 24.84
N ASP A 154 -5.19 -9.51 25.41
CA ASP A 154 -4.09 -9.05 26.25
C ASP A 154 -2.84 -8.88 25.41
N TYR A 155 -2.15 -7.73 25.55
CA TYR A 155 -0.96 -7.37 24.78
C TYR A 155 0.30 -7.51 25.66
N SER A 156 1.31 -8.21 25.14
CA SER A 156 2.62 -8.34 25.81
C SER A 156 3.59 -7.23 25.41
N GLU A 157 3.48 -6.66 24.18
CA GLU A 157 4.31 -5.54 23.72
C GLU A 157 3.58 -4.20 23.91
N HIS A 158 4.13 -3.35 24.76
CA HIS A 158 3.52 -2.10 25.17
C HIS A 158 3.95 -0.87 24.34
N ARG A 159 4.89 -1.05 23.43
CA ARG A 159 5.36 0.01 22.52
C ARG A 159 4.43 0.22 21.33
N PHE A 160 3.55 -0.73 21.07
CA PHE A 160 2.54 -0.57 20.01
C PHE A 160 1.47 0.43 20.46
N PRO A 161 1.17 1.44 19.65
CA PRO A 161 0.10 2.37 19.95
C PRO A 161 -1.27 1.70 19.79
N HIS A 162 -2.18 1.98 20.69
CA HIS A 162 -3.57 1.53 20.57
C HIS A 162 -4.35 2.55 19.76
N GLY A 163 -4.88 2.11 18.61
CA GLY A 163 -5.55 2.97 17.65
C GLY A 163 -6.96 2.53 17.33
N HIS A 164 -7.78 3.51 16.89
CA HIS A 164 -9.13 3.27 16.43
C HIS A 164 -9.39 4.04 15.12
N ARG A 165 -10.05 3.35 14.18
CA ARG A 165 -10.40 3.91 12.87
C ARG A 165 -11.90 4.19 12.83
N PHE A 166 -12.29 5.45 12.67
CA PHE A 166 -13.69 5.87 12.61
C PHE A 166 -14.24 5.79 11.19
N PHE A 167 -14.03 4.66 10.52
CA PHE A 167 -14.64 4.31 9.23
C PHE A 167 -14.90 2.80 9.15
N SER A 168 -15.75 2.39 8.23
CA SER A 168 -16.09 0.97 8.03
C SER A 168 -16.38 0.68 6.57
N TYR A 169 -16.14 -0.56 6.13
CA TYR A 169 -16.52 -1.07 4.80
C TYR A 169 -18.03 -1.33 4.68
N TYR A 170 -18.71 -1.45 5.81
CA TYR A 170 -20.15 -1.61 5.90
C TYR A 170 -20.76 -0.44 6.65
N PRO A 171 -22.04 -0.11 6.42
CA PRO A 171 -22.69 0.91 7.21
C PRO A 171 -22.53 0.62 8.71
N LEU A 172 -22.07 1.60 9.46
CA LEU A 172 -21.85 1.52 10.90
C LEU A 172 -22.58 2.70 11.58
N GLU A 173 -23.54 2.39 12.47
CA GLU A 173 -24.38 3.41 13.10
C GLU A 173 -23.64 4.18 14.18
N LYS A 174 -22.85 3.47 15.00
CA LYS A 174 -22.11 4.07 16.10
C LYS A 174 -20.77 3.38 16.32
N SER A 175 -19.73 4.19 16.46
CA SER A 175 -18.40 3.75 16.87
C SER A 175 -17.98 4.46 18.17
N THR A 176 -17.51 3.70 19.17
CA THR A 176 -17.01 4.23 20.42
C THR A 176 -15.64 3.62 20.70
N PHE A 177 -14.68 4.49 21.00
CA PHE A 177 -13.35 4.09 21.44
C PHE A 177 -13.08 4.67 22.81
N THR A 178 -12.65 3.85 23.76
CA THR A 178 -12.39 4.27 25.13
C THR A 178 -11.01 3.80 25.55
N ILE A 179 -10.23 4.70 26.15
CA ILE A 179 -9.00 4.37 26.87
C ILE A 179 -9.21 4.64 28.34
N ASP A 180 -9.21 3.59 29.14
CA ASP A 180 -9.29 3.63 30.60
C ASP A 180 -7.93 3.25 31.17
N HIS A 181 -7.20 4.23 31.73
CA HIS A 181 -5.84 4.01 32.23
C HIS A 181 -5.63 4.49 33.66
N ASP A 182 -4.71 3.85 34.36
CA ASP A 182 -4.24 4.31 35.67
C ASP A 182 -3.57 5.68 35.56
N THR A 183 -3.76 6.56 36.53
CA THR A 183 -3.18 7.92 36.52
C THR A 183 -1.64 7.93 36.57
N SER A 184 -1.01 6.82 36.97
CA SER A 184 0.44 6.65 36.89
C SER A 184 0.98 6.40 35.49
N VAL A 185 0.08 6.17 34.48
CA VAL A 185 0.42 5.96 33.08
C VAL A 185 0.24 7.27 32.29
N HIS A 186 1.24 7.62 31.54
CA HIS A 186 1.23 8.82 30.68
C HIS A 186 1.12 8.42 29.22
N LEU A 187 0.06 8.93 28.56
CA LEU A 187 -0.25 8.68 27.15
C LEU A 187 -0.03 9.93 26.32
N ILE A 188 0.36 9.72 25.07
CA ILE A 188 0.34 10.73 24.01
C ILE A 188 -0.76 10.35 23.03
N ARG A 189 -1.59 11.34 22.63
CA ARG A 189 -2.70 11.16 21.72
C ARG A 189 -2.38 11.79 20.38
N TYR A 190 -2.70 11.08 19.30
CA TYR A 190 -2.56 11.52 17.93
C TYR A 190 -3.87 11.33 17.17
N ASP A 191 -4.50 12.41 16.75
CA ASP A 191 -5.75 12.40 15.97
C ASP A 191 -5.45 12.78 14.52
N PHE A 192 -5.93 11.98 13.57
CA PHE A 192 -5.70 12.18 12.15
C PHE A 192 -7.02 12.30 11.40
N ASN A 193 -7.10 13.26 10.46
CA ASN A 193 -8.22 13.44 9.53
C ASN A 193 -9.59 13.67 10.20
N PHE A 194 -9.63 14.33 11.36
CA PHE A 194 -10.89 14.58 12.08
C PHE A 194 -11.73 15.68 11.44
N ASP A 195 -11.14 16.55 10.61
CA ASP A 195 -11.82 17.68 9.98
C ASP A 195 -12.99 17.21 9.11
N GLY A 196 -14.17 17.81 9.35
CA GLY A 196 -15.39 17.47 8.63
C GLY A 196 -16.14 16.23 9.13
N TYR A 197 -15.67 15.58 10.21
CA TYR A 197 -16.34 14.44 10.84
C TYR A 197 -16.88 14.77 12.24
N GLU A 198 -18.04 14.20 12.59
CA GLU A 198 -18.67 14.39 13.91
C GLU A 198 -18.11 13.37 14.92
N ILE A 199 -16.91 13.65 15.44
CA ILE A 199 -16.26 12.84 16.47
C ILE A 199 -16.21 13.64 17.78
N TYR A 200 -16.86 13.12 18.81
CA TYR A 200 -16.95 13.77 20.11
C TYR A 200 -15.96 13.13 21.07
N PHE A 201 -15.03 13.94 21.58
CA PHE A 201 -14.07 13.53 22.61
C PHE A 201 -14.53 13.97 23.99
N LYS A 202 -14.42 13.07 24.97
CA LYS A 202 -14.68 13.34 26.38
C LYS A 202 -13.61 12.72 27.26
N GLU A 203 -13.11 13.50 28.22
CA GLU A 203 -12.23 13.02 29.28
C GLU A 203 -12.99 13.04 30.62
N THR A 204 -12.82 11.97 31.42
CA THR A 204 -13.37 11.87 32.77
C THR A 204 -12.33 11.29 33.72
N HIS A 205 -12.43 11.66 34.99
CA HIS A 205 -11.56 11.17 36.07
C HIS A 205 -12.42 10.47 37.12
N VAL A 206 -12.06 9.22 37.43
CA VAL A 206 -12.74 8.41 38.45
C VAL A 206 -11.70 7.77 39.35
N LYS A 207 -11.54 8.27 40.58
CA LYS A 207 -10.49 7.83 41.54
C LYS A 207 -9.09 7.97 40.89
N ASN A 208 -8.36 6.86 40.79
CA ASN A 208 -7.03 6.78 40.16
C ASN A 208 -7.09 6.39 38.65
N ARG A 209 -8.22 6.60 38.00
CA ARG A 209 -8.40 6.32 36.57
C ARG A 209 -8.65 7.60 35.84
N ARG A 210 -8.06 7.70 34.65
CA ARG A 210 -8.36 8.67 33.61
C ARG A 210 -8.99 7.93 32.45
N ILE A 211 -10.13 8.40 31.97
CA ILE A 211 -10.92 7.75 30.93
C ILE A 211 -11.10 8.73 29.78
N TRP A 212 -10.57 8.40 28.63
CA TRP A 212 -10.77 9.10 27.36
C TRP A 212 -11.77 8.35 26.51
N THR A 213 -12.76 9.03 25.97
CA THR A 213 -13.79 8.40 25.14
C THR A 213 -14.03 9.25 23.90
N TRP A 214 -13.95 8.62 22.73
CA TRP A 214 -14.35 9.16 21.45
C TRP A 214 -15.64 8.47 21.01
N THR A 215 -16.57 9.24 20.47
CA THR A 215 -17.85 8.72 19.93
C THR A 215 -18.12 9.32 18.57
N CYS A 216 -18.37 8.48 17.58
CA CYS A 216 -18.81 8.82 16.24
C CYS A 216 -20.17 8.16 15.97
N THR A 217 -21.20 8.96 15.64
CA THR A 217 -22.57 8.47 15.35
C THR A 217 -22.94 8.56 13.88
N LYS A 218 -22.10 9.16 13.05
CA LYS A 218 -22.21 9.20 11.58
C LYS A 218 -20.93 8.67 10.98
N VAL A 219 -20.69 7.38 11.21
CA VAL A 219 -19.47 6.73 10.74
C VAL A 219 -19.47 6.68 9.21
N PRO A 220 -18.44 7.25 8.56
CA PRO A 220 -18.36 7.20 7.11
C PRO A 220 -18.23 5.76 6.63
N ASP A 221 -19.06 5.38 5.65
CA ASP A 221 -18.88 4.17 4.90
C ASP A 221 -17.77 4.37 3.86
N PHE A 222 -16.95 3.38 3.71
CA PHE A 222 -15.88 3.36 2.74
C PHE A 222 -16.26 2.47 1.56
N ARG A 223 -16.28 3.05 0.37
CA ARG A 223 -16.31 2.30 -0.89
C ARG A 223 -14.95 2.42 -1.53
N VAL A 224 -14.42 1.29 -1.96
CA VAL A 224 -13.13 1.25 -2.65
C VAL A 224 -13.32 1.92 -4.03
N ASP A 225 -12.86 3.15 -4.15
CA ASP A 225 -12.71 3.80 -5.46
C ASP A 225 -11.45 3.26 -6.15
N ALA A 226 -11.48 3.13 -7.48
CA ALA A 226 -10.29 2.78 -8.23
C ALA A 226 -9.17 3.82 -7.97
N TYR A 227 -7.94 3.34 -7.84
CA TYR A 227 -6.76 4.18 -7.56
C TYR A 227 -6.91 5.08 -6.32
N ALA A 228 -7.66 4.65 -5.31
CA ALA A 228 -7.66 5.29 -4.01
C ALA A 228 -6.44 4.82 -3.19
N PRO A 229 -5.78 5.72 -2.44
CA PRO A 229 -4.79 5.29 -1.46
C PRO A 229 -5.47 4.53 -0.32
N ASN A 230 -4.68 3.96 0.59
CA ASN A 230 -5.21 3.33 1.81
C ASN A 230 -6.18 4.29 2.54
N PRO A 231 -7.35 3.83 3.00
CA PRO A 231 -8.34 4.66 3.69
C PRO A 231 -7.80 5.49 4.86
N ILE A 232 -6.77 5.02 5.52
CA ILE A 232 -6.11 5.72 6.63
C ILE A 232 -5.49 7.08 6.22
N TYR A 233 -5.28 7.32 4.92
CA TYR A 233 -4.80 8.61 4.41
C TYR A 233 -5.83 9.74 4.51
N PHE A 234 -7.13 9.43 4.54
CA PHE A 234 -8.18 10.44 4.42
C PHE A 234 -9.39 10.22 5.33
N PHE A 235 -9.50 9.05 5.99
CA PHE A 235 -10.52 8.83 6.99
C PHE A 235 -10.00 9.05 8.41
N PRO A 236 -10.90 9.43 9.35
CA PRO A 236 -10.51 9.77 10.70
C PRO A 236 -10.01 8.55 11.47
N SER A 237 -8.92 8.73 12.19
CA SER A 237 -8.35 7.74 13.11
C SER A 237 -7.68 8.42 14.30
N THR A 238 -7.63 7.74 15.43
CA THR A 238 -6.89 8.18 16.62
C THR A 238 -5.94 7.08 17.08
N TYR A 239 -4.79 7.47 17.60
CA TYR A 239 -3.81 6.56 18.21
C TYR A 239 -3.37 7.11 19.54
N CYS A 240 -3.21 6.21 20.51
CA CYS A 240 -2.70 6.54 21.83
C CYS A 240 -1.46 5.68 22.13
N GLN A 241 -0.37 6.34 22.42
CA GLN A 241 0.93 5.75 22.68
C GLN A 241 1.32 5.91 24.13
N ILE A 242 1.80 4.84 24.75
CA ILE A 242 2.27 4.88 26.12
C ILE A 242 3.66 5.51 26.13
N SER A 243 3.78 6.72 26.65
CA SER A 243 5.05 7.43 26.79
C SER A 243 5.90 6.82 27.92
N HIS A 244 5.33 6.75 29.10
CA HIS A 244 5.98 6.19 30.30
C HIS A 244 4.95 5.88 31.38
N TYR A 245 5.36 5.15 32.39
CA TYR A 245 4.56 4.91 33.58
C TYR A 245 5.42 4.87 34.85
N TYR A 246 4.76 4.90 36.02
CA TYR A 246 5.46 4.87 37.33
C TYR A 246 5.13 3.59 38.09
N ILE A 247 6.18 2.89 38.54
CA ILE A 247 6.08 1.79 39.55
C ILE A 247 6.92 2.14 40.76
N LYS A 248 6.31 2.17 41.92
CA LYS A 248 6.99 2.54 43.20
C LYS A 248 7.74 3.87 43.12
N GLY A 249 7.20 4.85 42.39
CA GLY A 249 7.81 6.14 42.16
C GLY A 249 8.97 6.17 41.17
N LYS A 250 9.36 5.02 40.58
CA LYS A 250 10.35 4.95 39.53
C LYS A 250 9.67 5.11 38.17
N ARG A 251 10.14 6.05 37.36
CA ARG A 251 9.72 6.22 35.97
C ARG A 251 10.28 5.09 35.11
N ILE A 252 9.42 4.52 34.27
CA ILE A 252 9.77 3.52 33.25
C ILE A 252 9.33 4.10 31.88
N ASN A 253 10.28 4.38 31.04
CA ASN A 253 9.99 4.85 29.67
C ASN A 253 9.50 3.67 28.81
N VAL A 254 8.58 3.96 27.89
CA VAL A 254 8.07 3.01 26.90
C VAL A 254 8.38 3.56 25.49
N LEU A 255 7.62 4.56 25.03
CA LEU A 255 7.83 5.17 23.73
C LEU A 255 7.28 6.61 23.76
N GLY A 256 8.07 7.55 24.26
CA GLY A 256 7.67 8.95 24.44
C GLY A 256 8.16 9.90 23.35
N ASN A 257 9.20 9.51 22.64
CA ASN A 257 9.86 10.35 21.63
C ASN A 257 10.67 9.48 20.63
N LEU A 258 11.34 10.15 19.70
CA LEU A 258 12.15 9.47 18.68
C LEU A 258 13.36 8.72 19.27
N ASP A 259 13.99 9.24 20.34
CA ASP A 259 15.13 8.59 20.99
C ASP A 259 14.73 7.24 21.62
N ASP A 260 13.54 7.17 22.23
CA ASP A 260 13.00 5.92 22.78
C ASP A 260 12.75 4.89 21.65
N LEU A 261 12.24 5.34 20.49
CA LEU A 261 12.02 4.48 19.32
C LEU A 261 13.34 3.96 18.75
N VAL A 262 14.31 4.85 18.54
CA VAL A 262 15.65 4.49 18.06
C VAL A 262 16.34 3.54 19.04
N GLY A 263 16.18 3.76 20.35
CA GLY A 263 16.71 2.87 21.37
C GLY A 263 16.20 1.44 21.24
N TRP A 264 14.88 1.29 21.04
CA TRP A 264 14.25 -0.01 20.85
C TRP A 264 14.67 -0.67 19.51
N TYR A 265 14.67 0.10 18.43
CA TYR A 265 15.10 -0.40 17.11
C TYR A 265 16.57 -0.84 17.12
N ALA A 266 17.43 -0.08 17.79
CA ALA A 266 18.84 -0.44 17.95
C ALA A 266 19.02 -1.79 18.67
N GLU A 267 18.21 -2.07 19.70
CA GLU A 267 18.24 -3.37 20.41
C GLU A 267 17.90 -4.53 19.46
N ASN A 268 16.93 -4.35 18.57
CA ASN A 268 16.49 -5.38 17.63
C ASN A 268 17.55 -5.71 16.57
N VAL A 269 18.32 -4.71 16.09
CA VAL A 269 19.30 -4.91 15.02
C VAL A 269 20.73 -5.14 15.51
N GLU A 270 21.05 -4.84 16.79
CA GLU A 270 22.41 -4.84 17.34
C GLU A 270 23.17 -6.15 17.05
N LYS A 271 22.52 -7.30 17.24
CA LYS A 271 23.15 -8.61 17.05
C LYS A 271 23.54 -8.81 15.57
N ALA A 272 22.68 -8.46 14.63
CA ALA A 272 22.94 -8.59 13.21
C ALA A 272 24.04 -7.63 12.73
N LEU A 273 24.00 -6.37 13.19
CA LEU A 273 24.99 -5.37 12.79
C LEU A 273 26.39 -5.64 13.37
N THR A 274 26.47 -6.26 14.55
CA THR A 274 27.75 -6.55 15.23
C THR A 274 28.29 -7.96 14.96
N GLU A 275 27.55 -8.79 14.19
CA GLU A 275 28.02 -10.13 13.82
C GLU A 275 29.35 -10.06 13.09
N GLN A 276 30.30 -10.92 13.51
CA GLN A 276 31.56 -11.06 12.79
C GLN A 276 31.32 -11.81 11.47
N PRO A 277 31.80 -11.28 10.33
CA PRO A 277 31.59 -11.92 9.04
C PRO A 277 32.29 -13.27 8.97
N SER A 278 31.59 -14.30 8.51
CA SER A 278 32.13 -15.62 8.25
C SER A 278 33.09 -15.60 7.05
N GLU A 279 33.97 -16.61 6.95
CA GLU A 279 34.84 -16.76 5.80
C GLU A 279 34.04 -16.79 4.47
N SER A 280 32.89 -17.46 4.44
CA SER A 280 32.01 -17.52 3.28
C SER A 280 31.47 -16.14 2.88
N LEU A 281 31.04 -15.31 3.86
CA LEU A 281 30.58 -13.95 3.59
C LEU A 281 31.72 -13.06 3.10
N ILE A 282 32.92 -13.16 3.71
CA ILE A 282 34.13 -12.42 3.27
C ILE A 282 34.48 -12.79 1.81
N ILE A 283 34.52 -14.08 1.47
CA ILE A 283 34.77 -14.52 0.10
C ILE A 283 33.72 -13.96 -0.86
N THR A 284 32.44 -14.00 -0.48
CA THR A 284 31.36 -13.46 -1.28
C THR A 284 31.54 -11.95 -1.49
N ALA A 285 31.76 -11.17 -0.44
CA ALA A 285 31.95 -9.72 -0.52
C ALA A 285 33.15 -9.35 -1.41
N ASN A 286 34.29 -10.06 -1.23
CA ASN A 286 35.48 -9.85 -2.05
C ASN A 286 35.23 -10.23 -3.53
N SER A 287 34.47 -11.27 -3.81
CA SER A 287 34.14 -11.67 -5.18
C SER A 287 33.25 -10.63 -5.90
N ILE A 288 32.32 -10.00 -5.18
CA ILE A 288 31.45 -8.96 -5.71
C ILE A 288 32.23 -7.70 -6.06
N THR A 289 33.20 -7.33 -5.21
CA THR A 289 33.93 -6.05 -5.32
C THR A 289 35.27 -6.16 -6.02
N SER A 290 35.71 -7.38 -6.40
CA SER A 290 36.99 -7.66 -7.05
C SER A 290 37.12 -6.89 -8.37
N GLY A 291 38.25 -6.17 -8.53
CA GLY A 291 38.55 -5.41 -9.75
C GLY A 291 37.72 -4.13 -9.91
N ILE A 292 36.98 -3.73 -8.90
CA ILE A 292 36.21 -2.47 -8.89
C ILE A 292 36.94 -1.47 -7.97
N ASP A 293 37.44 -0.38 -8.53
CA ASP A 293 38.16 0.65 -7.76
C ASP A 293 37.20 1.69 -7.17
N ASN A 294 36.20 2.11 -7.95
CA ASN A 294 35.25 3.15 -7.55
C ASN A 294 34.30 2.64 -6.46
N GLU A 295 34.16 3.40 -5.37
CA GLU A 295 33.32 3.01 -4.22
C GLU A 295 31.85 2.92 -4.59
N MET A 296 31.32 3.88 -5.37
CA MET A 296 29.92 3.83 -5.82
C MET A 296 29.63 2.62 -6.71
N ASP A 297 30.57 2.20 -7.56
CA ASP A 297 30.43 1.01 -8.39
C ASP A 297 30.45 -0.27 -7.54
N LYS A 298 31.24 -0.30 -6.44
CA LYS A 298 31.17 -1.39 -5.45
C LYS A 298 29.79 -1.45 -4.77
N VAL A 299 29.27 -0.31 -4.31
CA VAL A 299 27.91 -0.23 -3.71
C VAL A 299 26.86 -0.73 -4.69
N LYS A 300 26.94 -0.30 -5.95
CA LYS A 300 26.06 -0.76 -7.03
C LYS A 300 26.15 -2.28 -7.27
N ALA A 301 27.35 -2.83 -7.30
CA ALA A 301 27.57 -4.26 -7.45
C ALA A 301 26.99 -5.05 -6.27
N ILE A 302 27.19 -4.58 -5.04
CA ILE A 302 26.65 -5.19 -3.81
C ILE A 302 25.13 -5.19 -3.84
N TYR A 303 24.52 -4.05 -4.13
CA TYR A 303 23.06 -3.87 -4.19
C TYR A 303 22.42 -4.82 -5.22
N TYR A 304 22.97 -4.84 -6.45
CA TYR A 304 22.44 -5.71 -7.49
C TYR A 304 22.69 -7.19 -7.20
N TRP A 305 23.82 -7.51 -6.57
CA TRP A 305 24.08 -8.89 -6.18
C TRP A 305 23.04 -9.39 -5.17
N VAL A 306 22.66 -8.58 -4.17
CA VAL A 306 21.63 -8.95 -3.21
C VAL A 306 20.27 -9.13 -3.89
N GLN A 307 19.87 -8.21 -4.79
CA GLN A 307 18.65 -8.36 -5.57
C GLN A 307 18.61 -9.65 -6.41
N ASP A 308 19.77 -10.09 -6.97
CA ASP A 308 19.85 -11.23 -7.88
C ASP A 308 19.99 -12.57 -7.15
N HIS A 309 20.50 -12.57 -5.91
CA HIS A 309 20.90 -13.81 -5.24
C HIS A 309 20.15 -14.09 -3.93
N ILE A 310 19.42 -13.13 -3.40
CA ILE A 310 18.63 -13.32 -2.18
C ILE A 310 17.15 -13.31 -2.56
N LYS A 311 16.51 -14.47 -2.46
CA LYS A 311 15.08 -14.59 -2.71
C LYS A 311 14.30 -13.92 -1.58
N TYR A 312 13.38 -13.02 -1.93
CA TYR A 312 12.50 -12.41 -0.93
C TYR A 312 11.52 -13.46 -0.37
N ILE A 313 11.54 -13.61 0.95
CA ILE A 313 10.61 -14.44 1.72
C ILE A 313 10.28 -13.68 3.00
N ALA A 314 9.02 -13.30 3.17
CA ALA A 314 8.58 -12.48 4.29
C ALA A 314 8.53 -13.25 5.62
N PHE A 315 8.95 -12.56 6.71
CA PHE A 315 8.84 -12.98 8.10
C PHE A 315 8.29 -11.78 8.87
N GLU A 316 6.97 -11.56 8.78
CA GLU A 316 6.41 -10.23 9.02
C GLU A 316 5.80 -10.03 10.40
N GLU A 317 5.48 -11.07 11.15
CA GLU A 317 4.68 -10.93 12.37
C GLU A 317 5.42 -11.38 13.63
N GLY A 318 5.00 -10.84 14.79
CA GLY A 318 5.61 -11.14 16.08
C GLY A 318 7.01 -10.54 16.23
N GLU A 319 7.85 -11.13 17.07
CA GLU A 319 9.24 -10.69 17.29
C GLU A 319 10.07 -10.75 16.00
N GLU A 320 9.86 -11.76 15.16
CA GLU A 320 10.58 -11.95 13.89
C GLU A 320 10.25 -10.85 12.87
N GLY A 321 9.12 -10.15 13.02
CA GLY A 321 8.79 -8.97 12.23
C GLY A 321 9.76 -7.79 12.47
N TYR A 322 10.39 -7.72 13.64
CA TYR A 322 11.27 -6.60 14.04
C TYR A 322 12.75 -6.97 14.09
N ILE A 323 13.11 -8.23 14.26
CA ILE A 323 14.49 -8.69 14.47
C ILE A 323 15.01 -9.33 13.16
N PRO A 324 16.04 -8.75 12.51
CA PRO A 324 16.64 -9.36 11.34
C PRO A 324 17.41 -10.63 11.71
N ARG A 325 17.46 -11.57 10.79
CA ARG A 325 18.35 -12.73 10.88
C ARG A 325 19.82 -12.31 10.72
N MET A 326 20.71 -13.23 11.08
CA MET A 326 22.13 -12.97 11.05
C MET A 326 22.65 -12.91 9.60
N PRO A 327 23.43 -11.89 9.19
CA PRO A 327 23.96 -11.73 7.83
C PRO A 327 24.69 -12.96 7.27
N ASN A 328 25.45 -13.68 8.09
CA ASN A 328 26.11 -14.91 7.67
C ASN A 328 25.10 -15.97 7.22
N GLN A 329 24.01 -16.13 7.98
CA GLN A 329 22.95 -17.09 7.67
C GLN A 329 22.19 -16.70 6.39
N ILE A 330 21.89 -15.42 6.21
CA ILE A 330 21.19 -14.93 5.01
C ILE A 330 22.07 -15.14 3.77
N CYS A 331 23.36 -14.81 3.86
CA CYS A 331 24.32 -15.02 2.78
C CYS A 331 24.44 -16.50 2.38
N GLU A 332 24.44 -17.43 3.35
CA GLU A 332 24.51 -18.86 3.10
C GLU A 332 23.21 -19.41 2.50
N LYS A 333 22.06 -19.06 3.10
CA LYS A 333 20.76 -19.64 2.74
C LYS A 333 20.10 -19.01 1.52
N ARG A 334 20.55 -17.83 1.08
CA ARG A 334 20.06 -17.13 -0.12
C ARG A 334 18.58 -16.75 -0.10
N TYR A 335 18.01 -16.48 1.09
CA TYR A 335 16.68 -15.92 1.22
C TYR A 335 16.57 -15.02 2.46
N GLY A 336 15.67 -14.06 2.42
CA GLY A 336 15.40 -13.10 3.47
C GLY A 336 14.29 -12.14 3.13
N ASP A 337 13.82 -11.40 4.14
CA ASP A 337 12.89 -10.30 3.94
C ASP A 337 13.61 -8.93 3.85
N CYS A 338 12.83 -7.83 3.97
CA CYS A 338 13.38 -6.48 3.82
C CYS A 338 14.52 -6.19 4.81
N LYS A 339 14.32 -6.51 6.11
CA LYS A 339 15.33 -6.25 7.15
C LYS A 339 16.56 -7.12 7.00
N ASP A 340 16.39 -8.36 6.54
CA ASP A 340 17.46 -9.30 6.26
C ASP A 340 18.34 -8.82 5.11
N MET A 341 17.70 -8.40 4.01
CA MET A 341 18.42 -7.85 2.85
C MET A 341 19.17 -6.56 3.21
N ALA A 342 18.55 -5.69 4.03
CA ALA A 342 19.17 -4.46 4.48
C ALA A 342 20.43 -4.70 5.32
N VAL A 343 20.38 -5.60 6.34
CA VAL A 343 21.54 -5.91 7.18
C VAL A 343 22.61 -6.69 6.40
N LEU A 344 22.24 -7.50 5.40
CA LEU A 344 23.20 -8.17 4.53
C LEU A 344 23.97 -7.18 3.66
N ILE A 345 23.28 -6.22 3.02
CA ILE A 345 23.94 -5.13 2.26
C ILE A 345 24.89 -4.36 3.17
N TYR A 346 24.41 -3.95 4.35
CA TYR A 346 25.25 -3.27 5.35
C TYR A 346 26.53 -4.07 5.66
N LYS A 347 26.40 -5.37 5.93
CA LYS A 347 27.54 -6.23 6.30
C LYS A 347 28.51 -6.46 5.14
N ILE A 348 28.03 -6.63 3.91
CA ILE A 348 28.88 -6.74 2.72
C ILE A 348 29.63 -5.43 2.47
N MET A 349 28.98 -4.28 2.63
CA MET A 349 29.62 -2.96 2.52
C MET A 349 30.72 -2.80 3.59
N GLU A 350 30.44 -3.20 4.84
CA GLU A 350 31.43 -3.17 5.94
C GLU A 350 32.70 -4.00 5.60
N VAL A 351 32.51 -5.23 5.08
CA VAL A 351 33.63 -6.08 4.63
C VAL A 351 34.42 -5.44 3.49
N ALA A 352 33.74 -4.74 2.59
CA ALA A 352 34.36 -4.00 1.49
C ALA A 352 35.01 -2.67 1.92
N GLY A 353 34.98 -2.32 3.22
CA GLY A 353 35.52 -1.06 3.77
C GLY A 353 34.67 0.17 3.47
N ILE A 354 33.38 -0.02 3.15
CA ILE A 354 32.42 1.04 2.81
C ILE A 354 31.52 1.32 4.01
N LYS A 355 31.34 2.60 4.37
CA LYS A 355 30.44 3.00 5.46
C LYS A 355 28.99 2.97 4.97
N GLY A 356 28.29 1.88 5.26
CA GLY A 356 26.84 1.77 5.05
C GLY A 356 26.02 2.16 6.28
N LYS A 357 24.72 2.36 6.07
CA LYS A 357 23.70 2.54 7.10
C LYS A 357 22.48 1.69 6.78
N ILE A 358 21.55 1.61 7.74
CA ILE A 358 20.22 1.03 7.55
C ILE A 358 19.16 2.11 7.80
N ALA A 359 17.95 1.90 7.33
CA ALA A 359 16.85 2.81 7.64
C ALA A 359 15.54 2.04 7.79
N TRP A 360 14.72 2.46 8.75
CA TRP A 360 13.30 2.11 8.83
C TRP A 360 12.50 3.15 8.06
N ILE A 361 11.49 2.70 7.33
CA ILE A 361 10.72 3.55 6.44
C ILE A 361 9.29 3.02 6.26
N GLY A 362 8.34 3.94 6.20
CA GLY A 362 6.98 3.60 5.79
C GLY A 362 6.87 3.47 4.27
N THR A 363 6.15 2.47 3.78
CA THR A 363 5.76 2.44 2.37
C THR A 363 4.59 3.40 2.10
N ASN A 364 4.24 3.56 0.82
CA ASN A 364 3.08 4.36 0.39
C ASN A 364 1.72 3.82 0.89
N SER A 365 1.69 2.66 1.58
CA SER A 365 0.51 2.17 2.29
C SER A 365 0.22 2.90 3.61
N LEU A 366 1.21 3.59 4.19
CA LEU A 366 1.14 4.29 5.48
C LEU A 366 1.24 5.81 5.28
N PRO A 367 0.35 6.64 5.88
CA PRO A 367 0.41 8.10 5.78
C PRO A 367 1.37 8.76 6.78
N PHE A 368 1.83 8.03 7.79
CA PHE A 368 2.49 8.59 8.96
C PHE A 368 3.92 9.07 8.67
N ARG A 369 4.39 9.99 9.53
CA ARG A 369 5.73 10.57 9.51
C ARG A 369 6.33 10.51 10.91
N TYR A 370 7.63 10.23 11.00
CA TYR A 370 8.34 10.23 12.29
C TYR A 370 8.37 11.61 12.95
N SER A 371 8.43 12.67 12.13
CA SER A 371 8.41 14.05 12.60
C SER A 371 7.13 14.43 13.35
N ASP A 372 6.00 13.80 13.00
CA ASP A 372 4.68 14.09 13.56
C ASP A 372 4.26 13.05 14.61
N PHE A 373 4.66 11.80 14.41
CA PHE A 373 4.24 10.65 15.21
C PHE A 373 5.39 9.63 15.33
N PRO A 374 6.37 9.83 16.24
CA PRO A 374 7.48 8.89 16.46
C PRO A 374 6.95 7.58 17.08
N SER A 375 6.59 6.63 16.26
CA SER A 375 5.91 5.39 16.64
C SER A 375 6.31 4.23 15.74
N SER A 376 6.16 3.01 16.27
CA SER A 376 6.43 1.75 15.54
C SER A 376 5.48 1.45 14.37
N ILE A 377 4.39 2.22 14.22
CA ILE A 377 3.46 2.06 13.09
C ILE A 377 3.71 3.05 11.95
N VAL A 378 4.74 3.88 12.06
CA VAL A 378 5.15 4.81 10.99
C VAL A 378 5.86 4.08 9.85
N ASP A 379 6.51 2.99 10.17
CA ASP A 379 7.22 2.14 9.22
C ASP A 379 6.63 0.72 9.15
N ASN A 380 6.84 0.09 8.03
CA ASN A 380 6.56 -1.31 7.76
C ASN A 380 7.63 -1.91 6.83
N HIS A 381 8.77 -1.23 6.69
CA HIS A 381 9.83 -1.62 5.77
C HIS A 381 11.19 -1.20 6.30
N MET A 382 12.24 -1.92 5.89
CA MET A 382 13.62 -1.62 6.23
C MET A 382 14.51 -1.77 5.00
N ILE A 383 15.43 -0.82 4.82
CA ILE A 383 16.34 -0.75 3.68
C ILE A 383 17.77 -0.47 4.12
N ALA A 384 18.74 -0.75 3.25
CA ALA A 384 20.09 -0.22 3.45
C ALA A 384 20.21 1.19 2.86
N VAL A 385 21.19 1.94 3.33
CA VAL A 385 21.44 3.32 2.89
C VAL A 385 22.94 3.52 2.68
N TYR A 386 23.28 4.23 1.60
CA TYR A 386 24.62 4.71 1.35
C TYR A 386 24.61 6.22 1.11
N GLU A 387 25.41 6.94 1.88
CA GLU A 387 25.52 8.40 1.80
C GLU A 387 26.87 8.83 1.21
N THR A 388 26.83 9.77 0.28
CA THR A 388 28.00 10.48 -0.25
C THR A 388 27.89 11.97 0.06
N GLU A 389 28.93 12.76 -0.28
CA GLU A 389 28.83 14.22 -0.26
C GLU A 389 27.72 14.69 -1.22
N GLY A 390 26.55 15.02 -0.67
CA GLY A 390 25.44 15.66 -1.37
C GLY A 390 24.39 14.71 -1.97
N LYS A 391 24.48 13.37 -1.77
CA LYS A 391 23.43 12.43 -2.22
C LYS A 391 23.31 11.22 -1.31
N THR A 392 22.06 10.88 -0.95
CA THR A 392 21.68 9.66 -0.25
C THR A 392 21.08 8.65 -1.25
N TYR A 393 21.57 7.41 -1.20
CA TYR A 393 21.07 6.28 -1.97
C TYR A 393 20.28 5.36 -1.06
N PHE A 394 19.00 5.17 -1.37
CA PHE A 394 18.08 4.31 -0.64
C PHE A 394 18.05 2.94 -1.30
N LEU A 395 18.72 1.97 -0.70
CA LEU A 395 19.01 0.66 -1.29
C LEU A 395 17.94 -0.38 -0.90
N ASP A 396 16.79 -0.31 -1.55
CA ASP A 396 15.68 -1.26 -1.36
C ASP A 396 15.87 -2.49 -2.27
N ALA A 397 16.54 -3.52 -1.76
CA ALA A 397 16.80 -4.73 -2.53
C ALA A 397 15.57 -5.63 -2.73
N THR A 398 14.47 -5.38 -2.02
CA THR A 398 13.22 -6.12 -2.21
C THR A 398 12.52 -5.76 -3.53
N SER A 399 12.84 -4.58 -4.09
CA SER A 399 12.43 -4.16 -5.43
C SER A 399 13.35 -4.80 -6.47
N GLU A 400 13.05 -6.04 -6.88
CA GLU A 400 13.79 -6.72 -7.93
C GLU A 400 13.93 -5.88 -9.20
N MET A 401 15.06 -5.95 -9.89
CA MET A 401 15.36 -5.19 -11.11
C MET A 401 15.36 -3.66 -10.98
N GLN A 402 15.20 -3.11 -9.76
CA GLN A 402 15.25 -1.67 -9.51
C GLN A 402 16.66 -1.12 -9.73
N SER A 403 16.76 0.01 -10.44
CA SER A 403 18.01 0.77 -10.55
C SER A 403 18.36 1.43 -9.22
N ILE A 404 19.65 1.51 -8.89
CA ILE A 404 20.15 2.22 -7.71
C ILE A 404 19.96 3.74 -7.81
N ASP A 405 19.78 4.29 -9.02
CA ASP A 405 19.75 5.73 -9.25
C ASP A 405 18.44 6.41 -8.82
N ILE A 406 17.37 5.62 -8.66
CA ILE A 406 16.05 6.08 -8.22
C ILE A 406 15.56 5.20 -7.07
N PRO A 407 14.89 5.76 -6.06
CA PRO A 407 14.33 4.96 -4.96
C PRO A 407 13.22 4.03 -5.48
N ALA A 408 12.89 2.98 -4.73
CA ALA A 408 11.71 2.19 -5.02
C ALA A 408 10.44 3.06 -4.98
N PHE A 409 9.49 2.83 -5.90
CA PHE A 409 8.29 3.68 -6.00
C PHE A 409 7.44 3.66 -4.72
N SER A 410 7.48 2.54 -3.97
CA SER A 410 6.74 2.35 -2.72
C SER A 410 7.18 3.25 -1.57
N ILE A 411 8.40 3.81 -1.64
CA ILE A 411 8.96 4.63 -0.56
C ILE A 411 9.16 6.11 -0.95
N GLN A 412 8.78 6.51 -2.17
CA GLN A 412 8.90 7.90 -2.61
C GLN A 412 8.18 8.88 -1.68
N GLY A 413 8.81 9.99 -1.36
CA GLY A 413 8.24 11.05 -0.53
C GLY A 413 8.03 10.66 0.94
N LYS A 414 8.50 9.48 1.37
CA LYS A 414 8.41 9.01 2.76
C LYS A 414 9.60 9.51 3.57
N GLU A 415 9.42 9.60 4.89
CA GLU A 415 10.52 9.82 5.82
C GLU A 415 11.22 8.50 6.13
N ALA A 416 12.53 8.46 5.95
CA ALA A 416 13.41 7.37 6.36
C ALA A 416 14.10 7.74 7.66
N LEU A 417 14.03 6.89 8.67
CA LEU A 417 14.81 6.98 9.90
C LEU A 417 16.14 6.26 9.65
N ILE A 418 17.14 7.01 9.24
CA ILE A 418 18.48 6.51 8.90
C ILE A 418 19.29 6.31 10.17
N PHE A 419 19.90 5.13 10.31
CA PHE A 419 20.61 4.67 11.48
C PHE A 419 22.04 4.19 11.15
N GLY A 420 23.03 4.85 11.69
CA GLY A 420 24.44 4.46 11.68
C GLY A 420 24.97 4.00 13.05
N GLY A 421 24.12 4.07 14.11
CA GLY A 421 24.41 3.73 15.47
C GLY A 421 23.52 4.47 16.46
N ARG A 422 23.49 4.07 17.76
CA ARG A 422 22.61 4.65 18.79
C ARG A 422 22.72 6.17 18.94
N ASN A 423 23.88 6.76 18.62
CA ASN A 423 24.13 8.21 18.67
C ASN A 423 24.31 8.83 17.27
N GLU A 424 24.08 8.07 16.22
CA GLU A 424 24.21 8.51 14.82
C GLU A 424 22.95 8.11 14.05
N TYR A 425 21.92 8.93 14.12
CA TYR A 425 20.68 8.74 13.38
C TYR A 425 20.08 10.09 13.00
N HIS A 426 19.30 10.12 11.93
CA HIS A 426 18.54 11.29 11.48
C HIS A 426 17.36 10.85 10.62
N ILE A 427 16.42 11.78 10.41
CA ILE A 427 15.32 11.59 9.48
C ILE A 427 15.65 12.31 8.19
N GLU A 428 15.49 11.62 7.06
CA GLU A 428 15.61 12.20 5.73
C GLU A 428 14.41 11.82 4.88
N GLN A 429 13.91 12.76 4.07
CA GLN A 429 12.83 12.51 3.15
C GLN A 429 13.35 11.87 1.86
N VAL A 430 12.83 10.70 1.49
CA VAL A 430 13.13 10.06 0.21
C VAL A 430 12.62 10.95 -0.93
N PRO A 431 13.44 11.29 -1.91
CA PRO A 431 13.01 12.15 -3.01
C PRO A 431 11.93 11.48 -3.87
N VAL A 432 11.05 12.30 -4.43
CA VAL A 432 10.19 11.90 -5.54
C VAL A 432 10.92 12.31 -6.82
N PRO A 433 11.35 11.37 -7.68
CA PRO A 433 12.02 11.70 -8.92
C PRO A 433 11.16 12.57 -9.83
N ASP A 434 11.78 13.56 -10.50
CA ASP A 434 11.08 14.40 -11.46
C ASP A 434 10.53 13.59 -12.64
N GLU A 435 9.52 14.12 -13.30
CA GLU A 435 8.83 13.46 -14.41
C GLU A 435 9.75 13.04 -15.56
N GLN A 436 10.84 13.78 -15.78
CA GLN A 436 11.83 13.50 -16.83
C GLN A 436 12.71 12.28 -16.55
N VAL A 437 12.68 11.75 -15.33
CA VAL A 437 13.39 10.52 -14.95
C VAL A 437 12.63 9.29 -15.45
N THR A 438 11.28 9.35 -15.43
CA THR A 438 10.43 8.23 -15.87
C THR A 438 9.78 8.59 -17.19
N VAL A 439 10.38 8.11 -18.27
CA VAL A 439 9.98 8.46 -19.64
C VAL A 439 9.56 7.21 -20.41
N TYR A 440 8.42 7.35 -21.06
CA TYR A 440 7.93 6.44 -22.09
C TYR A 440 7.98 7.13 -23.45
N ASN A 441 8.80 6.64 -24.36
CA ASN A 441 8.91 7.20 -25.68
C ASN A 441 8.58 6.10 -26.71
N ASN A 442 7.57 6.32 -27.55
CA ASN A 442 7.14 5.40 -28.58
C ASN A 442 7.04 6.12 -29.93
N THR A 443 7.89 5.73 -30.87
CA THR A 443 7.86 6.21 -32.25
C THR A 443 7.42 5.08 -33.16
N THR A 444 6.37 5.31 -33.96
CA THR A 444 5.81 4.33 -34.88
C THR A 444 5.70 4.91 -36.30
N ARG A 445 5.92 4.05 -37.30
CA ARG A 445 5.69 4.36 -38.72
C ARG A 445 4.74 3.32 -39.26
N ILE A 446 3.62 3.78 -39.83
CA ILE A 446 2.50 2.93 -40.22
C ILE A 446 2.10 3.12 -41.68
N GLU A 447 1.61 2.05 -42.26
CA GLU A 447 1.01 1.99 -43.60
C GLU A 447 -0.39 1.37 -43.51
N ILE A 448 -1.26 1.73 -44.43
CA ILE A 448 -2.59 1.14 -44.55
C ILE A 448 -2.54 -0.03 -45.55
N LYS A 449 -2.92 -1.23 -45.07
CA LYS A 449 -3.03 -2.41 -45.92
C LYS A 449 -4.30 -3.20 -45.61
N ASN A 450 -5.18 -3.39 -46.58
CA ASN A 450 -6.42 -4.15 -46.39
C ASN A 450 -7.27 -3.65 -45.19
N ARG A 451 -7.43 -2.34 -45.05
CA ARG A 451 -8.15 -1.67 -43.94
C ARG A 451 -7.56 -1.91 -42.55
N LYS A 452 -6.33 -2.39 -42.48
CA LYS A 452 -5.56 -2.51 -41.25
C LYS A 452 -4.38 -1.55 -41.32
N ILE A 453 -3.78 -1.27 -40.17
CA ILE A 453 -2.45 -0.70 -40.12
C ILE A 453 -1.41 -1.82 -39.98
N ILE A 454 -0.32 -1.68 -40.71
CA ILE A 454 0.92 -2.44 -40.51
C ILE A 454 2.01 -1.42 -40.23
N GLY A 455 2.99 -1.77 -39.42
CA GLY A 455 4.03 -0.79 -39.11
C GLY A 455 5.21 -1.34 -38.37
N THR A 456 6.13 -0.43 -38.13
CA THR A 456 7.27 -0.62 -37.25
C THR A 456 7.22 0.39 -36.12
N GLY A 457 7.76 0.03 -34.97
CA GLY A 457 7.87 0.91 -33.85
C GLY A 457 9.20 0.75 -33.13
N ARG A 458 9.64 1.83 -32.49
CA ARG A 458 10.72 1.84 -31.52
C ARG A 458 10.19 2.39 -30.21
N GLN A 459 10.42 1.64 -29.12
CA GLN A 459 10.02 2.04 -27.80
C GLN A 459 11.25 2.17 -26.89
N THR A 460 11.32 3.26 -26.13
CA THR A 460 12.37 3.51 -25.14
C THR A 460 11.72 3.72 -23.77
N LEU A 461 12.15 2.97 -22.79
CA LEU A 461 11.63 2.98 -21.42
C LEU A 461 12.73 3.39 -20.44
N MET A 462 12.45 4.42 -19.64
CA MET A 462 13.37 4.96 -18.63
C MET A 462 12.71 4.97 -17.25
N GLY A 463 13.52 5.04 -16.20
CA GLY A 463 13.04 5.15 -14.81
C GLY A 463 12.15 3.99 -14.40
N TYR A 464 10.98 4.29 -13.83
CA TYR A 464 10.05 3.25 -13.37
C TYR A 464 9.44 2.43 -14.52
N TYR A 465 9.30 2.98 -15.73
CA TYR A 465 8.88 2.18 -16.89
C TYR A 465 9.92 1.13 -17.28
N ASN A 466 11.22 1.45 -17.19
CA ASN A 466 12.30 0.50 -17.36
C ASN A 466 12.21 -0.64 -16.32
N TRP A 467 12.05 -0.28 -15.05
CA TRP A 467 11.87 -1.26 -13.95
C TRP A 467 10.64 -2.15 -14.15
N ILE A 468 9.46 -1.58 -14.45
CA ILE A 468 8.22 -2.33 -14.71
C ILE A 468 8.42 -3.32 -15.86
N PHE A 469 9.07 -2.88 -16.94
CA PHE A 469 9.33 -3.74 -18.09
C PHE A 469 10.23 -4.92 -17.71
N ARG A 470 11.39 -4.66 -17.10
CA ARG A 470 12.35 -5.69 -16.70
C ARG A 470 11.72 -6.71 -15.77
N THR A 471 11.04 -6.25 -14.74
CA THR A 471 10.36 -7.12 -13.77
C THR A 471 9.29 -7.99 -14.44
N ARG A 472 8.38 -7.40 -15.21
CA ARG A 472 7.35 -8.19 -15.91
C ARG A 472 7.93 -9.13 -16.95
N PHE A 473 8.96 -8.68 -17.67
CA PHE A 473 9.63 -9.48 -18.69
C PHE A 473 10.31 -10.73 -18.10
N SER A 474 10.93 -10.62 -16.92
CA SER A 474 11.57 -11.74 -16.23
C SER A 474 10.56 -12.80 -15.75
N TYR A 475 9.36 -12.40 -15.35
CA TYR A 475 8.32 -13.35 -14.92
C TYR A 475 7.58 -14.06 -16.07
N MET A 476 7.69 -13.57 -17.30
CA MET A 476 7.02 -14.18 -18.48
C MET A 476 7.89 -15.28 -19.12
N THR A 477 8.33 -16.27 -18.37
CA THR A 477 9.30 -17.31 -18.81
C THR A 477 8.77 -18.18 -19.96
N ASP A 478 7.45 -18.40 -20.04
CA ASP A 478 6.82 -19.32 -20.98
C ASP A 478 6.43 -18.65 -22.33
N LEU A 479 6.76 -17.36 -22.50
CA LEU A 479 6.42 -16.60 -23.70
C LEU A 479 7.65 -16.28 -24.55
N THR A 480 7.48 -16.24 -25.88
CA THR A 480 8.49 -15.68 -26.79
C THR A 480 8.63 -14.17 -26.58
N ASP A 481 9.76 -13.60 -27.00
CA ASP A 481 10.02 -12.16 -26.84
C ASP A 481 8.95 -11.32 -27.58
N GLU A 482 8.51 -11.77 -28.77
CA GLU A 482 7.41 -11.09 -29.50
C GLU A 482 6.13 -11.06 -28.66
N LYS A 483 5.77 -12.17 -28.01
CA LYS A 483 4.57 -12.25 -27.18
C LYS A 483 4.68 -11.43 -25.91
N LYS A 484 5.87 -11.36 -25.33
CA LYS A 484 6.14 -10.48 -24.18
C LYS A 484 5.98 -9.02 -24.61
N ILE A 485 6.63 -8.60 -25.70
CA ILE A 485 6.51 -7.24 -26.24
C ILE A 485 5.08 -6.91 -26.63
N GLU A 486 4.36 -7.84 -27.28
CA GLU A 486 2.94 -7.65 -27.61
C GLU A 486 2.10 -7.25 -26.40
N LYS A 487 2.36 -7.88 -25.20
CA LYS A 487 1.67 -7.52 -23.95
C LYS A 487 1.97 -6.10 -23.45
N PHE A 488 3.15 -5.57 -23.77
CA PHE A 488 3.51 -4.19 -23.43
C PHE A 488 3.04 -3.17 -24.46
N SER A 489 2.96 -3.58 -25.72
CA SER A 489 2.73 -2.69 -26.87
C SER A 489 1.32 -2.75 -27.43
N ASN A 490 0.41 -3.60 -26.89
CA ASN A 490 -0.96 -3.73 -27.37
C ASN A 490 -1.82 -2.47 -27.18
N LEU A 491 -1.38 -1.55 -26.32
CA LEU A 491 -1.88 -0.19 -26.18
C LEU A 491 -3.43 -0.13 -26.03
N GLY A 492 -4.00 -1.11 -25.32
CA GLY A 492 -5.45 -1.22 -25.11
C GLY A 492 -6.24 -1.76 -26.32
N ASN A 493 -5.56 -2.29 -27.35
CA ASN A 493 -6.18 -2.89 -28.52
C ASN A 493 -5.81 -4.38 -28.66
N ASN A 494 -6.77 -5.27 -28.43
CA ASN A 494 -6.57 -6.72 -28.50
C ASN A 494 -6.25 -7.26 -29.91
N SER A 495 -6.46 -6.46 -30.96
CA SER A 495 -6.10 -6.84 -32.35
C SER A 495 -4.65 -6.50 -32.69
N TYR A 496 -3.93 -5.83 -31.79
CA TYR A 496 -2.52 -5.47 -31.97
C TYR A 496 -1.65 -6.71 -31.87
N LYS A 497 -0.92 -7.04 -32.92
CA LYS A 497 -0.05 -8.23 -33.00
C LYS A 497 1.37 -7.84 -33.34
N VAL A 498 2.31 -8.23 -32.49
CA VAL A 498 3.74 -8.10 -32.78
C VAL A 498 4.20 -9.30 -33.62
N THR A 499 4.75 -9.02 -34.77
CA THR A 499 5.19 -10.03 -35.74
C THR A 499 6.70 -10.27 -35.74
N LYS A 500 7.47 -9.31 -35.30
CA LYS A 500 8.92 -9.35 -35.13
C LYS A 500 9.35 -8.38 -34.07
N SER A 501 10.39 -8.72 -33.30
CA SER A 501 10.97 -7.81 -32.32
C SER A 501 12.48 -8.00 -32.13
N THR A 502 13.13 -6.96 -31.62
CA THR A 502 14.53 -6.98 -31.14
C THR A 502 14.62 -6.16 -29.88
N ILE A 503 15.19 -6.71 -28.81
CA ILE A 503 15.29 -6.05 -27.50
C ILE A 503 16.75 -5.72 -27.22
N GLN A 504 16.99 -4.48 -26.79
CA GLN A 504 18.24 -4.00 -26.24
C GLN A 504 18.01 -3.74 -24.74
N MET A 505 18.38 -4.71 -23.93
CA MET A 505 18.27 -4.67 -22.49
C MET A 505 19.59 -5.16 -21.89
N ASN A 506 20.44 -4.22 -21.51
CA ASN A 506 21.72 -4.58 -20.93
C ASN A 506 21.61 -4.88 -19.41
N THR A 507 22.68 -5.41 -18.81
CA THR A 507 22.70 -5.75 -17.39
C THR A 507 22.69 -4.53 -16.47
N ASN A 508 23.10 -3.37 -16.97
CA ASN A 508 23.01 -2.12 -16.22
C ASN A 508 21.55 -1.67 -16.15
N ARG A 509 20.96 -1.74 -14.97
CA ARG A 509 19.54 -1.39 -14.73
C ARG A 509 19.24 0.09 -14.85
N SER A 510 20.25 0.94 -14.85
CA SER A 510 20.14 2.39 -15.07
C SER A 510 19.96 2.75 -16.54
N GLU A 511 20.42 1.87 -17.45
CA GLU A 511 20.32 2.07 -18.88
C GLU A 511 18.88 1.84 -19.36
N PRO A 512 18.40 2.65 -20.31
CA PRO A 512 17.08 2.45 -20.90
C PRO A 512 16.89 1.05 -21.50
N VAL A 513 15.69 0.52 -21.40
CA VAL A 513 15.29 -0.60 -22.24
C VAL A 513 14.79 -0.02 -23.58
N VAL A 514 15.36 -0.52 -24.66
CA VAL A 514 14.93 -0.14 -26.02
C VAL A 514 14.52 -1.39 -26.78
N PHE A 515 13.40 -1.35 -27.47
CA PHE A 515 13.04 -2.42 -28.40
C PHE A 515 12.43 -1.89 -29.69
N ASP A 516 12.83 -2.52 -30.78
CA ASP A 516 12.25 -2.32 -32.10
C ASP A 516 11.28 -3.47 -32.39
N TYR A 517 10.15 -3.15 -33.02
CA TYR A 517 9.13 -4.15 -33.31
C TYR A 517 8.40 -3.86 -34.60
N SER A 518 7.89 -4.91 -35.25
CA SER A 518 6.94 -4.82 -36.37
C SER A 518 5.59 -5.33 -35.91
N PHE A 519 4.51 -4.73 -36.36
CA PHE A 519 3.18 -5.06 -35.91
C PHE A 519 2.12 -4.90 -37.02
N ASP A 520 0.98 -5.56 -36.81
CA ASP A 520 -0.28 -5.30 -37.48
C ASP A 520 -1.41 -5.10 -36.47
N ALA A 521 -2.37 -4.25 -36.81
CA ALA A 521 -3.51 -3.98 -35.95
C ALA A 521 -4.75 -3.54 -36.69
N ASP A 522 -5.90 -4.01 -36.23
CA ASP A 522 -7.22 -3.59 -36.67
C ASP A 522 -7.75 -2.38 -35.88
N ASN A 523 -8.90 -1.84 -36.29
CA ASN A 523 -9.65 -0.81 -35.59
C ASN A 523 -9.03 0.61 -35.54
N TYR A 524 -8.08 0.89 -36.47
CA TYR A 524 -7.51 2.23 -36.63
C TYR A 524 -7.89 2.87 -37.97
N VAL A 525 -8.46 2.09 -38.93
CA VAL A 525 -8.82 2.53 -40.26
C VAL A 525 -10.31 2.25 -40.52
N THR A 526 -11.06 3.28 -40.86
CA THR A 526 -12.44 3.18 -41.29
C THR A 526 -12.55 3.76 -42.70
N ALA A 527 -13.20 3.05 -43.64
CA ALA A 527 -13.46 3.54 -44.96
C ALA A 527 -14.96 3.77 -45.13
N PHE A 528 -15.34 4.94 -45.65
CA PHE A 528 -16.70 5.31 -45.96
C PHE A 528 -16.71 6.07 -47.29
N GLU A 529 -17.43 5.54 -48.29
CA GLU A 529 -17.43 6.04 -49.68
C GLU A 529 -15.99 6.12 -50.25
N ASP A 530 -15.57 7.28 -50.70
CA ASP A 530 -14.22 7.54 -51.21
C ASP A 530 -13.25 8.09 -50.17
N GLU A 531 -13.64 8.09 -48.88
CA GLU A 531 -12.86 8.62 -47.76
C GLU A 531 -12.31 7.49 -46.88
N ILE A 532 -11.07 7.68 -46.41
CA ILE A 532 -10.41 6.81 -45.44
C ILE A 532 -10.08 7.64 -44.18
N PHE A 533 -10.62 7.20 -43.05
CA PHE A 533 -10.39 7.79 -41.74
C PHE A 533 -9.35 6.97 -41.02
N VAL A 534 -8.26 7.61 -40.56
CA VAL A 534 -7.16 6.95 -39.83
C VAL A 534 -6.93 7.60 -38.51
N ASN A 535 -7.09 6.85 -37.44
CA ASN A 535 -6.75 7.34 -36.10
C ASN A 535 -5.25 7.07 -35.81
N LEU A 536 -4.47 8.13 -35.57
CA LEU A 536 -3.02 8.04 -35.33
C LEU A 536 -2.67 7.87 -33.87
N ILE A 537 -3.62 7.99 -32.91
CA ILE A 537 -3.40 7.68 -31.51
C ILE A 537 -3.52 6.16 -31.34
N LEU A 538 -2.38 5.48 -31.34
CA LEU A 538 -2.35 4.02 -31.25
C LEU A 538 -2.59 3.54 -29.82
N ASP A 539 -2.20 4.30 -28.81
CA ASP A 539 -2.45 3.98 -27.42
C ASP A 539 -3.88 4.36 -27.03
N LYS A 540 -4.72 3.35 -26.79
CA LYS A 540 -6.10 3.50 -26.32
C LYS A 540 -6.18 3.44 -24.77
N SER A 541 -5.07 3.24 -24.09
CA SER A 541 -4.96 3.13 -22.63
C SER A 541 -4.26 4.32 -21.99
N ILE A 542 -4.25 5.48 -22.65
CA ILE A 542 -3.53 6.70 -22.25
C ILE A 542 -3.81 7.12 -20.78
N TYR A 543 -5.02 6.86 -20.29
CA TYR A 543 -5.41 7.14 -18.91
C TYR A 543 -6.05 5.92 -18.25
N LYS A 544 -5.78 5.79 -16.94
CA LYS A 544 -6.19 4.63 -16.15
C LYS A 544 -7.66 4.67 -15.74
N GLU A 545 -8.23 5.86 -15.56
CA GLU A 545 -9.58 6.08 -15.05
C GLU A 545 -10.29 7.13 -15.90
N LYS A 546 -11.60 6.96 -16.07
CA LYS A 546 -12.46 7.97 -16.70
C LYS A 546 -12.58 9.20 -15.80
N GLN A 547 -13.55 10.04 -16.03
CA GLN A 547 -13.82 11.19 -15.18
C GLN A 547 -14.06 10.79 -13.73
N LEU A 548 -13.41 11.49 -12.80
CA LEU A 548 -13.60 11.33 -11.38
C LEU A 548 -14.92 11.97 -10.95
N LYS A 549 -15.72 11.23 -10.18
CA LYS A 549 -17.05 11.67 -9.73
C LYS A 549 -16.94 12.78 -8.70
N ALA A 550 -17.84 13.77 -8.76
CA ALA A 550 -17.86 14.88 -7.82
C ALA A 550 -18.11 14.47 -6.35
N ASN A 551 -18.76 13.33 -6.12
CA ASN A 551 -19.00 12.79 -4.79
C ASN A 551 -17.92 11.84 -4.28
N ARG A 552 -16.85 11.59 -5.04
CA ARG A 552 -15.70 10.82 -4.61
C ARG A 552 -14.98 11.59 -3.50
N LYS A 553 -14.75 10.92 -2.36
CA LYS A 553 -14.04 11.49 -1.21
C LYS A 553 -12.58 11.08 -1.14
N SER A 554 -12.24 9.92 -1.72
CA SER A 554 -10.88 9.41 -1.72
C SER A 554 -10.01 10.19 -2.70
N PRO A 555 -8.77 10.55 -2.35
CA PRO A 555 -7.80 11.05 -3.31
C PRO A 555 -7.62 10.09 -4.49
N PHE A 556 -7.17 10.59 -5.62
CA PHE A 556 -6.78 9.78 -6.77
C PHE A 556 -5.26 9.66 -6.80
N SER A 557 -4.73 8.43 -6.77
CA SER A 557 -3.29 8.17 -6.64
C SER A 557 -2.64 7.75 -7.94
N PHE A 558 -1.40 8.19 -8.12
CA PHE A 558 -0.46 7.76 -9.14
C PHE A 558 0.80 7.19 -8.48
N ASP A 559 1.41 6.20 -9.13
CA ASP A 559 2.56 5.51 -8.55
C ASP A 559 3.84 6.35 -8.62
N PHE A 560 4.00 7.18 -9.67
CA PHE A 560 5.19 8.00 -9.91
C PHE A 560 4.91 9.12 -10.93
N TYR A 561 5.78 10.14 -10.94
CA TYR A 561 5.79 11.16 -11.99
C TYR A 561 6.28 10.59 -13.30
N SER A 562 5.73 11.05 -14.42
CA SER A 562 6.15 10.56 -15.74
C SER A 562 5.92 11.57 -16.86
N ASP A 563 6.74 11.45 -17.91
CA ASP A 563 6.62 12.20 -19.16
C ASP A 563 6.62 11.24 -20.34
N ASN A 564 5.54 11.23 -21.13
CA ASN A 564 5.29 10.23 -22.14
C ASN A 564 5.19 10.88 -23.51
N TYR A 565 5.96 10.38 -24.47
CA TYR A 565 6.06 10.89 -25.83
C TYR A 565 5.62 9.83 -26.83
N TYR A 566 4.75 10.22 -27.74
CA TYR A 566 4.26 9.38 -28.81
C TYR A 566 4.43 10.11 -30.15
N VAL A 567 5.04 9.43 -31.11
CA VAL A 567 5.13 9.90 -32.51
C VAL A 567 4.57 8.81 -33.42
N THR A 568 3.58 9.16 -34.23
CA THR A 568 3.04 8.25 -35.24
C THR A 568 3.14 8.90 -36.59
N GLU A 569 3.85 8.23 -37.52
CA GLU A 569 4.01 8.65 -38.93
C GLU A 569 3.18 7.73 -39.81
N LEU A 570 2.16 8.28 -40.45
CA LEU A 570 1.35 7.59 -41.47
C LEU A 570 1.93 7.88 -42.85
N ILE A 571 2.36 6.85 -43.56
CA ILE A 571 2.70 6.95 -44.97
C ILE A 571 1.39 7.08 -45.76
N ILE A 572 1.26 8.18 -46.51
CA ILE A 572 0.09 8.42 -47.36
C ILE A 572 0.12 7.41 -48.55
N PRO A 573 -0.93 6.58 -48.73
CA PRO A 573 -0.97 5.63 -49.82
C PRO A 573 -0.87 6.31 -51.21
N GLU A 574 -0.23 5.65 -52.14
CA GLU A 574 -0.09 6.16 -53.49
C GLU A 574 -1.46 6.48 -54.11
N GLY A 575 -1.57 7.66 -54.75
CA GLY A 575 -2.83 8.16 -55.33
C GLY A 575 -3.83 8.73 -54.29
N MET A 576 -3.47 8.83 -53.03
CA MET A 576 -4.28 9.48 -52.00
C MET A 576 -3.67 10.83 -51.60
N ILE A 577 -4.54 11.75 -51.16
CA ILE A 577 -4.14 13.04 -50.61
C ILE A 577 -4.85 13.24 -49.24
N VAL A 578 -4.28 14.06 -48.38
CA VAL A 578 -4.90 14.46 -47.13
C VAL A 578 -6.00 15.47 -47.42
N LYS A 579 -7.24 15.14 -47.08
CA LYS A 579 -8.40 16.04 -47.13
C LYS A 579 -8.49 16.88 -45.88
N ASP A 580 -8.26 16.27 -44.70
CA ASP A 580 -8.40 16.94 -43.39
C ASP A 580 -7.42 16.36 -42.36
N LEU A 581 -6.88 17.25 -41.53
CA LEU A 581 -6.06 16.92 -40.38
C LEU A 581 -6.81 17.29 -39.08
N PRO A 582 -6.73 16.47 -38.00
CA PRO A 582 -7.28 16.85 -36.73
C PRO A 582 -6.68 18.13 -36.17
N GLU A 583 -7.46 18.87 -35.37
CA GLU A 583 -6.96 20.03 -34.63
C GLU A 583 -5.89 19.64 -33.61
N SER A 584 -4.89 20.48 -33.49
CA SER A 584 -3.96 20.41 -32.36
C SER A 584 -4.65 20.81 -31.08
N LEU A 585 -4.43 20.03 -30.01
CA LEU A 585 -5.07 20.25 -28.73
C LEU A 585 -4.00 20.38 -27.63
N VAL A 586 -4.25 21.27 -26.67
CA VAL A 586 -3.34 21.52 -25.55
C VAL A 586 -4.14 21.65 -24.26
N PHE A 587 -3.71 20.97 -23.21
CA PHE A 587 -4.08 21.19 -21.82
C PHE A 587 -2.83 21.32 -20.98
N SER A 588 -2.76 22.28 -20.06
CA SER A 588 -1.59 22.48 -19.21
C SER A 588 -1.98 22.94 -17.82
N SER A 589 -1.43 22.26 -16.83
CA SER A 589 -1.43 22.66 -15.43
C SER A 589 -0.05 22.32 -14.84
N ASP A 590 0.18 22.64 -13.57
CA ASP A 590 1.39 22.30 -12.83
C ASP A 590 1.52 20.78 -12.57
N LYS A 591 0.41 20.03 -12.59
CA LYS A 591 0.35 18.59 -12.26
C LYS A 591 0.11 17.69 -13.46
N ILE A 592 -0.60 18.19 -14.48
CA ILE A 592 -0.98 17.39 -15.65
C ILE A 592 -0.85 18.27 -16.89
N SER A 593 -0.19 17.76 -17.93
CA SER A 593 -0.24 18.36 -19.24
C SER A 593 -0.52 17.35 -20.34
N PHE A 594 -1.14 17.82 -21.40
CA PHE A 594 -1.41 17.07 -22.62
C PHE A 594 -1.23 18.00 -23.81
N LYS A 595 -0.50 17.52 -24.82
CA LYS A 595 -0.34 18.23 -26.09
C LYS A 595 -0.39 17.22 -27.21
N ILE A 596 -1.17 17.51 -28.27
CA ILE A 596 -1.17 16.75 -29.50
C ILE A 596 -1.15 17.70 -30.69
N GLU A 597 -0.30 17.38 -31.66
CA GLU A 597 -0.09 18.17 -32.90
C GLU A 597 -0.04 17.24 -34.10
N TYR A 598 -0.56 17.72 -35.20
CA TYR A 598 -0.54 17.02 -36.52
C TYR A 598 0.14 17.91 -37.55
N GLU A 599 1.00 17.32 -38.36
CA GLU A 599 1.69 18.00 -39.45
C GLU A 599 1.76 17.12 -40.68
N LEU A 600 1.66 17.73 -41.88
CA LEU A 600 1.92 17.09 -43.14
C LEU A 600 3.38 17.40 -43.54
N VAL A 601 4.19 16.36 -43.72
CA VAL A 601 5.60 16.45 -44.08
C VAL A 601 5.85 15.56 -45.28
N ASP A 602 6.05 16.13 -46.44
CA ASP A 602 6.18 15.40 -47.72
C ASP A 602 4.96 14.46 -47.98
N ASN A 603 5.18 13.15 -47.99
CA ASN A 603 4.13 12.14 -48.18
C ASN A 603 3.75 11.47 -46.84
N LEU A 604 4.02 12.10 -45.73
CA LEU A 604 3.72 11.58 -44.39
C LEU A 604 2.78 12.52 -43.62
N VAL A 605 1.83 11.95 -42.91
CA VAL A 605 1.17 12.65 -41.78
C VAL A 605 1.86 12.23 -40.48
N ARG A 606 2.40 13.21 -39.78
CA ARG A 606 3.02 12.98 -38.49
C ARG A 606 2.14 13.53 -37.35
N MET A 607 1.81 12.68 -36.41
CA MET A 607 1.24 13.05 -35.09
C MET A 607 2.33 13.05 -34.06
N LYS A 608 2.39 14.10 -33.22
CA LYS A 608 3.21 14.16 -32.02
C LYS A 608 2.29 14.37 -30.82
N MET A 609 2.39 13.52 -29.84
CA MET A 609 1.61 13.63 -28.60
C MET A 609 2.52 13.50 -27.39
N ASN A 610 2.28 14.34 -26.38
CA ASN A 610 2.96 14.29 -25.10
C ASN A 610 1.92 14.32 -23.97
N THR A 611 2.15 13.51 -22.93
CA THR A 611 1.39 13.54 -21.69
C THR A 611 2.35 13.56 -20.51
N MET A 612 2.17 14.50 -19.58
CA MET A 612 2.98 14.61 -18.37
C MET A 612 2.10 14.50 -17.14
N PHE A 613 2.53 13.69 -16.17
CA PHE A 613 1.91 13.55 -14.85
C PHE A 613 2.95 13.84 -13.76
N LYS A 614 2.70 14.88 -12.97
CA LYS A 614 3.57 15.36 -11.89
C LYS A 614 2.83 15.42 -10.57
N PHE A 615 2.27 14.29 -10.15
CA PHE A 615 1.59 14.15 -8.87
C PHE A 615 1.58 12.68 -8.41
N LEU A 616 1.66 12.45 -7.11
CA LEU A 616 1.36 11.15 -6.50
C LEU A 616 -0.10 11.09 -6.05
N TYR A 617 -0.68 12.22 -5.65
CA TYR A 617 -2.07 12.31 -5.22
C TYR A 617 -2.73 13.57 -5.78
N LEU A 618 -3.96 13.41 -6.31
CA LEU A 618 -4.91 14.51 -6.53
C LEU A 618 -5.97 14.47 -5.46
N GLN A 619 -6.13 15.59 -4.76
CA GLN A 619 -7.17 15.76 -3.76
C GLN A 619 -8.54 16.01 -4.43
N PRO A 620 -9.68 15.76 -3.74
CA PRO A 620 -11.01 15.97 -4.32
C PRO A 620 -11.25 17.35 -4.94
N ASN A 621 -10.67 18.42 -4.37
CA ASN A 621 -10.75 19.77 -4.92
C ASN A 621 -9.92 19.97 -6.22
N GLU A 622 -9.05 19.05 -6.57
CA GLU A 622 -8.19 19.07 -7.76
C GLU A 622 -8.70 18.15 -8.89
N PHE A 623 -9.81 17.43 -8.69
CA PHE A 623 -10.35 16.51 -9.70
C PHE A 623 -10.73 17.17 -11.01
N HIS A 624 -10.97 18.47 -10.99
CA HIS A 624 -11.20 19.25 -12.20
C HIS A 624 -10.01 19.21 -13.18
N LEU A 625 -8.77 19.09 -12.68
CA LEU A 625 -7.57 18.95 -13.51
C LEU A 625 -7.60 17.63 -14.29
N TRP A 626 -7.88 16.51 -13.59
CA TRP A 626 -8.03 15.19 -14.21
C TRP A 626 -9.20 15.15 -15.21
N ASN A 627 -10.36 15.67 -14.80
CA ASN A 627 -11.55 15.64 -15.66
C ASN A 627 -11.37 16.48 -16.93
N SER A 628 -10.66 17.61 -16.85
CA SER A 628 -10.30 18.43 -18.01
C SER A 628 -9.35 17.68 -18.95
N PHE A 629 -8.32 17.02 -18.39
CA PHE A 629 -7.40 16.17 -19.14
C PHE A 629 -8.16 15.05 -19.86
N VAL A 630 -9.00 14.28 -19.16
CA VAL A 630 -9.80 13.19 -19.76
C VAL A 630 -10.68 13.72 -20.90
N SER A 631 -11.35 14.86 -20.71
CA SER A 631 -12.22 15.45 -21.73
C SER A 631 -11.47 15.82 -23.03
N ILE A 632 -10.25 16.34 -22.90
CA ILE A 632 -9.44 16.72 -24.06
C ILE A 632 -8.83 15.49 -24.76
N VAL A 633 -8.44 14.46 -23.99
CA VAL A 633 -7.97 13.18 -24.54
C VAL A 633 -9.08 12.45 -25.26
N ASP A 634 -10.31 12.43 -24.73
CA ASP A 634 -11.48 11.85 -25.40
C ASP A 634 -11.76 12.54 -26.75
N LYS A 635 -11.65 13.87 -26.82
CA LYS A 635 -11.74 14.63 -28.09
C LYS A 635 -10.65 14.19 -29.06
N ALA A 636 -9.41 14.05 -28.60
CA ALA A 636 -8.29 13.61 -29.44
C ALA A 636 -8.47 12.16 -29.94
N LEU A 637 -8.90 11.24 -29.08
CA LEU A 637 -9.14 9.83 -29.43
C LEU A 637 -10.27 9.66 -30.45
N GLY A 638 -11.25 10.57 -30.47
CA GLY A 638 -12.32 10.61 -31.47
C GLY A 638 -11.92 11.21 -32.83
N SER A 639 -10.71 11.76 -32.95
CA SER A 639 -10.24 12.45 -34.16
C SER A 639 -9.54 11.50 -35.14
N SER A 640 -9.63 11.79 -36.43
CA SER A 640 -8.98 10.99 -37.49
C SER A 640 -8.43 11.88 -38.59
N VAL A 641 -7.33 11.46 -39.20
CA VAL A 641 -6.85 11.99 -40.46
C VAL A 641 -7.77 11.49 -41.56
N VAL A 642 -8.20 12.37 -42.45
CA VAL A 642 -9.08 12.03 -43.58
C VAL A 642 -8.27 12.03 -44.91
N LEU A 643 -8.23 10.89 -45.56
CA LEU A 643 -7.60 10.71 -46.85
C LEU A 643 -8.66 10.52 -47.93
N VAL A 644 -8.42 11.08 -49.14
CA VAL A 644 -9.25 10.92 -50.34
C VAL A 644 -8.37 10.61 -51.54
N LYS A 645 -8.98 10.08 -52.64
CA LYS A 645 -8.27 9.91 -53.92
C LYS A 645 -7.80 11.25 -54.44
N GLY A 646 -6.52 11.32 -54.82
CA GLY A 646 -5.98 12.46 -55.58
C GLY A 646 -6.67 12.55 -56.95
N LYS A 647 -6.89 13.78 -57.44
CA LYS A 647 -7.47 14.01 -58.75
C LYS A 647 -6.48 13.64 -59.84
#